data_7916a723a0d257095323bfcc6779d8d3
#
_entry.id   7916a723a0d257095323bfcc6779d8d3
#
_cell.length_a   1.000
_cell.length_b   1.000
_cell.length_c   1.000
_cell.angle_alpha   90.00
_cell.angle_beta   90.00
_cell.angle_gamma   90.00
#
_symmetry.space_group_name_H-M   'P 1'
#
loop_
_entity.id
_entity.type
_entity.pdbx_description
1 polymer ?
#
loop_
_entity_poly.entity_id
_entity_poly.type
_entity_poly.pdbx_seq_one_letter_code
_entity_poly.pdbx_strand_id
1 'polypeptide(L)'
;MQITGKTLLFVNSGGKKKQFTLERAKKHGATVLLLNQTMDCPKSLVDHFIEANNYDHNECCEKLHSFLQLNADVHIDGAVTFWEDDVPLLARICEEFGLIGNTVDTAINTRNKHTMRTRLQETGLGNPLFALVKTNRDLEKAVKEIGLPAVMKPAWGSDSEFVVLVQEKSEAKSTLRYLINNCTEQFNPIFKYNSGMFLYEEYMEGLEVSAECFVQYGIPHVIGINEKEPMKPPYFVECGDIVPARLDDETQQAVIKLAEASLIALGVRDSLAHVEIKITSDGPKIVEVGSRMGGDDIYLYVKHIWGVDMVDIALSIACGDHAAYKKKEPRGAIITKYFIPLQSGVISTIQQKNLPTKTKQKMHLHLTKKIGEAVLVPPEGFENAGWMWVKEKSYQQAEVLLSRLQQSVKINVTRYRRDSLLGKTTREHNLDTASLVRSQIMKASRLARIRQVDAKRLHDLHICILSNTSSGEATRQMLLSLGYSVTLINVNEATLPIKKLQNGHIDLVFNLCETHPESPLFRPNVAALLEMLQIPFTGSGSSTTALAMDKITVKKLLDYHEIPTPKWDYVDDVNDEITENLTFPLIVKPSNADDYHGISAASVVSTPQALRKQTQVILQDFKRPALVEEYIEGDELDVCIFGNGDDVEVFPIIRSVFDRMPKEYWHIYSTDLMRKENGDILKSIRVEQPAKISPKLNTLISEMALDIYQTFDCRDYAKIEIRVDKQGNPFVLELNPNPGLDPDDFFPLAAKLAGYSYEDLLETIFLIAAERYQARIPATLLT
;
A
#
# COMPACT_ATOMS: atom_id res chain seq x y z
N MET A 1 45.34 -4.09 12.45
CA MET A 1 44.58 -2.85 12.64
C MET A 1 45.08 -2.17 13.89
N GLN A 2 45.67 -0.98 13.77
CA GLN A 2 46.28 -0.25 14.88
C GLN A 2 45.45 0.97 15.27
N ILE A 3 44.20 0.72 15.74
CA ILE A 3 43.34 1.82 16.23
C ILE A 3 43.28 1.91 17.76
N THR A 4 44.06 1.10 18.47
CA THR A 4 44.17 1.17 19.94
C THR A 4 44.69 2.53 20.35
N GLY A 5 43.98 3.25 21.22
CA GLY A 5 44.34 4.58 21.68
C GLY A 5 44.00 5.73 20.71
N LYS A 6 43.46 5.45 19.51
CA LYS A 6 42.97 6.48 18.60
C LYS A 6 41.56 6.93 18.98
N THR A 7 41.24 8.19 18.75
CA THR A 7 39.90 8.76 18.92
C THR A 7 39.17 8.80 17.58
N LEU A 8 38.05 8.14 17.50
CA LEU A 8 37.19 8.05 16.32
C LEU A 8 35.90 8.83 16.53
N LEU A 9 35.65 9.78 15.66
CA LEU A 9 34.34 10.47 15.56
C LEU A 9 33.35 9.61 14.79
N PHE A 10 32.27 9.22 15.44
CA PHE A 10 31.11 8.62 14.80
C PHE A 10 30.06 9.70 14.55
N VAL A 11 29.75 9.93 13.28
CA VAL A 11 28.63 10.78 12.88
C VAL A 11 27.41 9.88 12.76
N ASN A 12 26.51 9.96 13.72
CA ASN A 12 25.37 9.09 13.94
C ASN A 12 25.75 7.67 14.47
N SER A 13 25.05 7.22 15.46
CA SER A 13 25.22 5.86 16.02
C SER A 13 24.58 4.78 15.13
N GLY A 14 23.58 5.17 14.34
CA GLY A 14 22.68 4.27 13.62
C GLY A 14 21.76 3.44 14.55
N GLY A 15 21.65 3.84 15.83
CA GLY A 15 20.82 3.20 16.83
C GLY A 15 21.11 1.71 16.98
N LYS A 16 20.10 0.93 17.31
CA LYS A 16 20.24 -0.53 17.46
C LYS A 16 20.66 -1.24 16.17
N LYS A 17 20.34 -0.69 14.99
CA LYS A 17 20.68 -1.32 13.69
C LYS A 17 22.18 -1.34 13.44
N LYS A 18 22.92 -0.31 13.88
CA LYS A 18 24.36 -0.14 13.62
C LYS A 18 25.21 -0.14 14.88
N GLN A 19 24.66 -0.41 16.08
CA GLN A 19 25.37 -0.47 17.36
C GLN A 19 26.66 -1.31 17.30
N PHE A 20 26.66 -2.37 16.51
CA PHE A 20 27.81 -3.26 16.32
C PHE A 20 29.06 -2.53 15.79
N THR A 21 28.91 -1.39 15.12
CA THR A 21 30.03 -0.58 14.63
C THR A 21 30.78 0.09 15.77
N LEU A 22 30.05 0.65 16.74
CA LEU A 22 30.59 1.21 17.98
C LEU A 22 31.25 0.11 18.84
N GLU A 23 30.57 -1.04 19.00
CA GLU A 23 31.13 -2.20 19.71
C GLU A 23 32.45 -2.65 19.09
N ARG A 24 32.54 -2.60 17.75
CA ARG A 24 33.73 -2.98 17.01
C ARG A 24 34.90 -2.02 17.29
N ALA A 25 34.65 -0.70 17.26
CA ALA A 25 35.64 0.31 17.61
C ALA A 25 36.14 0.12 19.08
N LYS A 26 35.21 -0.04 20.02
CA LYS A 26 35.56 -0.27 21.44
C LYS A 26 36.37 -1.56 21.63
N LYS A 27 36.00 -2.64 20.92
CA LYS A 27 36.77 -3.90 20.96
C LYS A 27 38.20 -3.76 20.50
N HIS A 28 38.48 -2.84 19.59
CA HIS A 28 39.83 -2.52 19.14
C HIS A 28 40.53 -1.48 20.00
N GLY A 29 39.94 -1.04 21.14
CA GLY A 29 40.53 -0.11 22.07
C GLY A 29 40.52 1.35 21.62
N ALA A 30 39.62 1.72 20.73
CA ALA A 30 39.42 3.12 20.32
C ALA A 30 38.62 3.91 21.36
N THR A 31 38.92 5.20 21.47
CA THR A 31 38.05 6.19 22.11
C THR A 31 36.96 6.59 21.13
N VAL A 32 35.69 6.54 21.54
CA VAL A 32 34.53 6.85 20.71
C VAL A 32 33.98 8.20 21.08
N LEU A 33 34.07 9.16 20.15
CA LEU A 33 33.36 10.43 20.18
C LEU A 33 32.12 10.31 19.28
N LEU A 34 30.91 10.44 19.84
CA LEU A 34 29.66 10.36 19.09
C LEU A 34 29.05 11.76 18.92
N LEU A 35 28.77 12.12 17.67
CA LEU A 35 27.94 13.28 17.30
C LEU A 35 26.61 12.77 16.79
N ASN A 36 25.52 13.09 17.47
CA ASN A 36 24.17 12.63 17.14
C ASN A 36 23.10 13.52 17.79
N GLN A 37 21.88 13.47 17.29
CA GLN A 37 20.74 14.21 17.87
C GLN A 37 20.39 13.76 19.29
N THR A 38 20.51 12.46 19.57
CA THR A 38 20.19 11.88 20.87
C THR A 38 21.14 10.73 21.20
N MET A 39 21.28 10.41 22.48
CA MET A 39 22.01 9.22 22.91
C MET A 39 21.13 7.98 22.78
N ASP A 40 21.08 7.39 21.60
CA ASP A 40 20.22 6.25 21.22
C ASP A 40 20.94 4.89 21.26
N CYS A 41 22.14 4.86 21.85
CA CYS A 41 22.93 3.65 22.05
C CYS A 41 23.40 3.55 23.52
N PRO A 42 23.93 2.37 23.97
CA PRO A 42 24.43 2.21 25.32
C PRO A 42 25.58 3.18 25.63
N LYS A 43 25.46 3.93 26.71
CA LYS A 43 26.49 4.89 27.17
C LYS A 43 27.90 4.28 27.32
N SER A 44 28.01 2.99 27.62
CA SER A 44 29.27 2.27 27.72
C SER A 44 30.05 2.15 26.42
N LEU A 45 29.43 2.44 25.28
CA LEU A 45 30.05 2.41 23.95
C LEU A 45 30.58 3.78 23.53
N VAL A 46 30.29 4.85 24.29
CA VAL A 46 30.58 6.24 23.93
C VAL A 46 31.40 6.87 25.07
N ASP A 47 32.59 7.39 24.76
CA ASP A 47 33.41 8.08 25.71
C ASP A 47 33.06 9.58 25.80
N HIS A 48 32.74 10.20 24.66
CA HIS A 48 32.28 11.59 24.55
C HIS A 48 31.07 11.69 23.66
N PHE A 49 30.12 12.54 24.04
CA PHE A 49 28.89 12.76 23.28
C PHE A 49 28.66 14.23 22.98
N ILE A 50 28.43 14.53 21.71
CA ILE A 50 28.06 15.87 21.23
C ILE A 50 26.62 15.77 20.69
N GLU A 51 25.69 16.41 21.39
CA GLU A 51 24.30 16.51 20.95
C GLU A 51 24.15 17.61 19.89
N ALA A 52 23.80 17.23 18.66
CA ALA A 52 23.60 18.13 17.54
C ALA A 52 22.59 17.59 16.55
N ASN A 53 21.91 18.48 15.82
CA ASN A 53 21.01 18.09 14.76
C ASN A 53 21.81 17.74 13.50
N ASN A 54 21.93 16.45 13.15
CA ASN A 54 22.70 15.98 12.00
C ASN A 54 22.28 16.59 10.65
N TYR A 55 21.04 17.07 10.56
CA TYR A 55 20.55 17.78 9.35
C TYR A 55 20.94 19.27 9.35
N ASP A 56 21.48 19.83 10.44
CA ASP A 56 22.10 21.15 10.48
C ASP A 56 23.61 21.04 10.55
N HIS A 57 24.24 20.99 9.37
CA HIS A 57 25.69 20.81 9.26
C HIS A 57 26.49 21.95 9.91
N ASN A 58 25.95 23.19 9.97
CA ASN A 58 26.60 24.32 10.63
C ASN A 58 26.62 24.11 12.13
N GLU A 59 25.46 23.79 12.73
CA GLU A 59 25.37 23.48 14.14
C GLU A 59 26.35 22.36 14.55
N CYS A 60 26.42 21.29 13.74
CA CYS A 60 27.31 20.16 14.00
C CYS A 60 28.80 20.59 14.06
N CYS A 61 29.26 21.34 13.07
CA CYS A 61 30.61 21.81 13.00
C CYS A 61 30.94 22.81 14.14
N GLU A 62 30.07 23.76 14.45
CA GLU A 62 30.22 24.72 15.55
C GLU A 62 30.31 24.01 16.90
N LYS A 63 29.46 23.03 17.16
CA LYS A 63 29.50 22.24 18.40
C LYS A 63 30.75 21.38 18.51
N LEU A 64 31.21 20.82 17.37
CA LEU A 64 32.46 20.05 17.36
C LEU A 64 33.66 20.93 17.62
N HIS A 65 33.75 22.12 17.02
CA HIS A 65 34.80 23.12 17.35
C HIS A 65 34.76 23.51 18.82
N SER A 66 33.60 23.83 19.38
CA SER A 66 33.41 24.18 20.78
C SER A 66 33.86 23.06 21.72
N PHE A 67 33.49 21.81 21.38
CA PHE A 67 33.90 20.63 22.13
C PHE A 67 35.46 20.48 22.20
N LEU A 68 36.11 20.60 21.04
CA LEU A 68 37.58 20.48 20.95
C LEU A 68 38.32 21.62 21.66
N GLN A 69 37.76 22.84 21.67
CA GLN A 69 38.29 23.94 22.43
C GLN A 69 38.22 23.71 23.94
N LEU A 70 37.15 23.08 24.44
CA LEU A 70 36.94 22.77 25.86
C LEU A 70 37.71 21.52 26.33
N ASN A 71 38.08 20.64 25.38
CA ASN A 71 38.79 19.39 25.64
C ASN A 71 40.06 19.33 24.77
N ALA A 72 41.02 20.18 25.10
CA ALA A 72 42.25 20.37 24.32
C ALA A 72 43.17 19.12 24.27
N ASP A 73 42.93 18.14 25.15
CA ASP A 73 43.59 16.84 25.19
C ASP A 73 42.95 15.81 24.24
N VAL A 74 41.79 16.09 23.69
CA VAL A 74 41.09 15.23 22.71
C VAL A 74 41.52 15.60 21.31
N HIS A 75 42.13 14.66 20.59
CA HIS A 75 42.44 14.78 19.16
C HIS A 75 41.65 13.74 18.39
N ILE A 76 41.05 14.15 17.28
CA ILE A 76 40.29 13.22 16.41
C ILE A 76 41.25 12.64 15.36
N ASP A 77 41.42 11.32 15.39
CA ASP A 77 42.29 10.59 14.44
C ASP A 77 41.59 10.16 13.17
N GLY A 78 40.25 10.12 13.19
CA GLY A 78 39.44 9.78 12.04
C GLY A 78 37.95 9.92 12.30
N ALA A 79 37.17 10.02 11.23
CA ALA A 79 35.71 10.13 11.32
C ALA A 79 35.01 9.10 10.40
N VAL A 80 33.85 8.58 10.87
CA VAL A 80 33.10 7.58 10.15
C VAL A 80 31.59 7.82 10.28
N THR A 81 30.85 7.44 9.24
CA THR A 81 29.41 7.20 9.32
C THR A 81 29.06 5.88 8.63
N PHE A 82 28.01 5.24 9.14
CA PHE A 82 27.40 4.03 8.53
C PHE A 82 25.96 4.28 8.12
N TRP A 83 25.56 5.57 8.13
CA TRP A 83 24.24 6.02 7.79
C TRP A 83 24.23 6.86 6.50
N GLU A 84 23.31 6.57 5.61
CA GLU A 84 23.28 7.17 4.27
C GLU A 84 23.13 8.69 4.30
N ASP A 85 22.23 9.18 5.15
CA ASP A 85 21.87 10.59 5.20
C ASP A 85 22.99 11.48 5.77
N ASP A 86 23.90 10.90 6.57
CA ASP A 86 25.03 11.61 7.20
C ASP A 86 26.29 11.65 6.34
N VAL A 87 26.29 11.05 5.15
CA VAL A 87 27.45 11.08 4.24
C VAL A 87 27.88 12.50 3.87
N PRO A 88 26.97 13.46 3.59
CA PRO A 88 27.37 14.85 3.33
C PRO A 88 27.92 15.57 4.56
N LEU A 89 27.37 15.30 5.74
CA LEU A 89 27.87 15.85 7.01
C LEU A 89 29.26 15.33 7.32
N LEU A 90 29.50 14.02 7.18
CA LEU A 90 30.81 13.42 7.36
C LEU A 90 31.86 14.04 6.43
N ALA A 91 31.52 14.18 5.15
CA ALA A 91 32.43 14.79 4.16
C ALA A 91 32.81 16.22 4.55
N ARG A 92 31.83 17.03 4.97
CA ARG A 92 32.09 18.39 5.46
C ARG A 92 32.99 18.41 6.70
N ILE A 93 32.78 17.55 7.68
CA ILE A 93 33.60 17.43 8.85
C ILE A 93 35.02 17.02 8.44
N CYS A 94 35.17 16.06 7.52
CA CYS A 94 36.51 15.65 7.06
C CYS A 94 37.27 16.81 6.40
N GLU A 95 36.64 17.62 5.53
CA GLU A 95 37.27 18.78 4.94
C GLU A 95 37.62 19.87 5.96
N GLU A 96 36.67 20.20 6.85
CA GLU A 96 36.86 21.30 7.84
C GLU A 96 37.89 20.99 8.89
N PHE A 97 38.01 19.73 9.32
CA PHE A 97 38.95 19.30 10.37
C PHE A 97 40.19 18.59 9.81
N GLY A 98 40.40 18.54 8.50
CA GLY A 98 41.56 17.92 7.88
C GLY A 98 41.66 16.41 8.08
N LEU A 99 40.49 15.70 8.17
CA LEU A 99 40.45 14.27 8.39
C LEU A 99 40.38 13.52 7.03
N ILE A 100 40.76 12.25 7.06
CA ILE A 100 40.69 11.38 5.88
C ILE A 100 39.23 11.04 5.59
N GLY A 101 38.80 11.22 4.33
CA GLY A 101 37.44 10.91 3.86
C GLY A 101 37.18 11.43 2.47
N ASN A 102 35.94 11.36 2.04
CA ASN A 102 35.49 11.95 0.77
C ASN A 102 35.28 13.46 0.91
N THR A 103 35.38 14.17 -0.22
CA THR A 103 35.03 15.60 -0.29
C THR A 103 33.54 15.81 -0.28
N VAL A 104 33.08 17.04 0.03
CA VAL A 104 31.67 17.43 -0.06
C VAL A 104 31.14 17.23 -1.47
N ASP A 105 31.90 17.57 -2.51
CA ASP A 105 31.52 17.32 -3.90
C ASP A 105 31.31 15.85 -4.20
N THR A 106 32.18 14.96 -3.69
CA THR A 106 32.03 13.51 -3.81
C THR A 106 30.75 13.02 -3.10
N ALA A 107 30.49 13.52 -1.89
CA ALA A 107 29.28 13.19 -1.16
C ALA A 107 28.01 13.62 -1.90
N ILE A 108 28.00 14.80 -2.53
CA ILE A 108 26.90 15.26 -3.37
C ILE A 108 26.77 14.36 -4.61
N ASN A 109 27.88 14.01 -5.27
CA ASN A 109 27.86 13.16 -6.47
C ASN A 109 27.30 11.76 -6.18
N THR A 110 27.49 11.24 -4.97
CA THR A 110 26.98 9.92 -4.57
C THR A 110 25.58 9.97 -3.94
N ARG A 111 25.12 11.14 -3.44
CA ARG A 111 23.80 11.28 -2.79
C ARG A 111 22.73 11.88 -3.68
N ASN A 112 23.10 12.84 -4.54
CA ASN A 112 22.16 13.46 -5.46
C ASN A 112 22.10 12.67 -6.77
N LYS A 113 21.01 11.96 -7.00
CA LYS A 113 20.83 11.10 -8.17
C LYS A 113 20.96 11.86 -9.50
N HIS A 114 20.56 13.13 -9.55
CA HIS A 114 20.74 13.94 -10.77
C HIS A 114 22.21 14.24 -11.05
N THR A 115 22.96 14.68 -10.04
CA THR A 115 24.40 14.94 -10.18
C THR A 115 25.15 13.65 -10.51
N MET A 116 24.81 12.54 -9.86
CA MET A 116 25.34 11.20 -10.16
C MET A 116 25.15 10.85 -11.63
N ARG A 117 23.94 10.98 -12.16
CA ARG A 117 23.61 10.68 -13.56
C ARG A 117 24.42 11.56 -14.53
N THR A 118 24.54 12.86 -14.23
CA THR A 118 25.29 13.80 -15.03
C THR A 118 26.78 13.41 -15.11
N ARG A 119 27.40 13.10 -13.97
CA ARG A 119 28.80 12.67 -13.91
C ARG A 119 29.07 11.37 -14.66
N LEU A 120 28.19 10.38 -14.49
CA LEU A 120 28.30 9.10 -15.20
C LEU A 120 28.13 9.28 -16.72
N GLN A 121 27.23 10.16 -17.15
CA GLN A 121 27.05 10.50 -18.56
C GLN A 121 28.26 11.18 -19.17
N GLU A 122 28.88 12.15 -18.46
CA GLU A 122 30.09 12.84 -18.90
C GLU A 122 31.27 11.87 -19.11
N THR A 123 31.31 10.77 -18.36
CA THR A 123 32.36 9.75 -18.47
C THR A 123 32.01 8.60 -19.40
N GLY A 124 30.80 8.60 -20.00
CA GLY A 124 30.36 7.57 -20.93
C GLY A 124 30.12 6.21 -20.29
N LEU A 125 29.92 6.16 -18.98
CA LEU A 125 29.63 4.92 -18.26
C LEU A 125 28.17 4.50 -18.40
N GLY A 126 27.89 3.20 -18.21
CA GLY A 126 26.55 2.62 -18.28
C GLY A 126 25.56 3.32 -17.35
N ASN A 127 24.62 4.04 -17.91
CA ASN A 127 23.72 4.98 -17.26
C ASN A 127 22.37 4.97 -17.98
N PRO A 128 21.22 5.01 -17.27
CA PRO A 128 19.92 5.14 -17.93
C PRO A 128 19.77 6.52 -18.61
N LEU A 129 18.89 6.62 -19.60
CA LEU A 129 18.41 7.92 -20.06
C LEU A 129 17.67 8.58 -18.91
N PHE A 130 17.90 9.89 -18.71
CA PHE A 130 17.31 10.59 -17.57
C PHE A 130 16.99 12.04 -17.88
N ALA A 131 16.03 12.60 -17.17
CA ALA A 131 15.70 14.02 -17.19
C ALA A 131 15.35 14.50 -15.78
N LEU A 132 15.73 15.75 -15.49
CA LEU A 132 15.29 16.43 -14.26
C LEU A 132 13.89 16.99 -14.47
N VAL A 133 12.98 16.71 -13.55
CA VAL A 133 11.58 17.15 -13.58
C VAL A 133 11.28 17.96 -12.32
N LYS A 134 10.86 19.21 -12.51
CA LYS A 134 10.38 20.13 -11.47
C LYS A 134 8.94 20.57 -11.74
N THR A 135 8.54 20.58 -13.01
CA THR A 135 7.24 21.08 -13.46
C THR A 135 6.56 20.07 -14.40
N ASN A 136 5.25 20.24 -14.61
CA ASN A 136 4.53 19.47 -15.64
C ASN A 136 5.12 19.65 -17.05
N ARG A 137 5.69 20.81 -17.37
CA ARG A 137 6.34 21.07 -18.67
C ARG A 137 7.60 20.23 -18.82
N ASP A 138 8.41 20.14 -17.77
CA ASP A 138 9.61 19.28 -17.77
C ASP A 138 9.22 17.82 -17.94
N LEU A 139 8.15 17.40 -17.24
CA LEU A 139 7.61 16.06 -17.35
C LEU A 139 7.15 15.72 -18.78
N GLU A 140 6.38 16.61 -19.43
CA GLU A 140 5.93 16.41 -20.80
C GLU A 140 7.10 16.27 -21.79
N LYS A 141 8.16 17.05 -21.57
CA LYS A 141 9.40 16.95 -22.35
C LYS A 141 10.10 15.61 -22.06
N ALA A 142 10.29 15.24 -20.81
CA ALA A 142 10.93 13.99 -20.42
C ALA A 142 10.21 12.76 -20.98
N VAL A 143 8.87 12.70 -20.86
CA VAL A 143 8.06 11.60 -21.44
C VAL A 143 8.23 11.50 -22.95
N LYS A 144 8.39 12.64 -23.66
CA LYS A 144 8.61 12.64 -25.11
C LYS A 144 10.00 12.17 -25.50
N GLU A 145 11.03 12.53 -24.74
CA GLU A 145 12.44 12.27 -25.06
C GLU A 145 12.90 10.89 -24.60
N ILE A 146 12.44 10.43 -23.45
CA ILE A 146 12.84 9.15 -22.83
C ILE A 146 11.86 8.02 -23.18
N GLY A 147 10.56 8.33 -23.22
CA GLY A 147 9.53 7.34 -23.49
C GLY A 147 9.00 6.65 -22.23
N LEU A 148 8.36 5.49 -22.43
CA LEU A 148 7.76 4.65 -21.42
C LEU A 148 8.04 3.17 -21.72
N PRO A 149 8.13 2.27 -20.73
CA PRO A 149 7.98 2.56 -19.31
C PRO A 149 9.16 3.34 -18.74
N ALA A 150 8.92 4.08 -17.64
CA ALA A 150 9.91 4.92 -17.01
C ALA A 150 9.82 4.88 -15.48
N VAL A 151 10.84 5.32 -14.78
CA VAL A 151 10.86 5.43 -13.31
C VAL A 151 10.90 6.90 -12.92
N MET A 152 10.01 7.30 -12.02
CA MET A 152 10.09 8.59 -11.34
C MET A 152 10.55 8.40 -9.90
N LYS A 153 11.50 9.23 -9.46
CA LYS A 153 12.05 9.15 -8.10
C LYS A 153 12.57 10.52 -7.63
N PRO A 154 12.66 10.77 -6.32
CA PRO A 154 13.28 11.99 -5.81
C PRO A 154 14.79 12.02 -6.15
N ALA A 155 15.35 13.22 -6.35
CA ALA A 155 16.79 13.39 -6.56
C ALA A 155 17.60 13.06 -5.29
N TRP A 156 17.01 13.29 -4.11
CA TRP A 156 17.52 12.91 -2.81
C TRP A 156 16.55 11.93 -2.14
N GLY A 157 17.03 10.82 -1.64
CA GLY A 157 16.26 9.79 -0.96
C GLY A 157 17.09 8.52 -0.77
N SER A 158 16.59 7.61 0.04
CA SER A 158 17.19 6.30 0.37
C SER A 158 16.08 5.23 0.44
N ASP A 159 16.45 3.97 0.62
CA ASP A 159 15.55 2.84 0.90
C ASP A 159 14.41 2.65 -0.12
N SER A 160 14.66 3.01 -1.40
CA SER A 160 13.65 2.98 -2.48
C SER A 160 12.41 3.84 -2.22
N GLU A 161 12.44 4.75 -1.24
CA GLU A 161 11.33 5.63 -0.92
C GLU A 161 10.93 6.47 -2.15
N PHE A 162 9.64 6.38 -2.48
CA PHE A 162 9.04 7.12 -3.61
C PHE A 162 9.67 6.84 -4.98
N VAL A 163 10.25 5.67 -5.19
CA VAL A 163 10.64 5.18 -6.52
C VAL A 163 9.42 4.53 -7.15
N VAL A 164 8.88 5.10 -8.21
CA VAL A 164 7.60 4.70 -8.82
C VAL A 164 7.77 4.40 -10.30
N LEU A 165 7.29 3.24 -10.74
CA LEU A 165 7.19 2.89 -12.16
C LEU A 165 6.01 3.63 -12.80
N VAL A 166 6.28 4.29 -13.93
CA VAL A 166 5.30 4.94 -14.80
C VAL A 166 5.21 4.15 -16.09
N GLN A 167 4.07 3.57 -16.36
CA GLN A 167 3.87 2.73 -17.55
C GLN A 167 3.13 3.44 -18.65
N GLU A 168 2.20 4.34 -18.28
CA GLU A 168 1.38 5.08 -19.23
C GLU A 168 1.52 6.59 -19.03
N LYS A 169 1.33 7.34 -20.14
CA LYS A 169 1.39 8.80 -20.12
C LYS A 169 0.35 9.44 -19.18
N SER A 170 -0.78 8.81 -19.01
CA SER A 170 -1.85 9.21 -18.09
C SER A 170 -1.41 9.21 -16.62
N GLU A 171 -0.51 8.29 -16.24
CA GLU A 171 0.01 8.13 -14.88
C GLU A 171 1.08 9.16 -14.53
N ALA A 172 1.83 9.65 -15.51
CA ALA A 172 3.01 10.50 -15.28
C ALA A 172 2.68 11.75 -14.46
N LYS A 173 1.57 12.44 -14.77
CA LYS A 173 1.17 13.67 -14.04
C LYS A 173 0.69 13.38 -12.63
N SER A 174 -0.04 12.29 -12.42
CA SER A 174 -0.50 11.88 -11.09
C SER A 174 0.67 11.42 -10.23
N THR A 175 1.64 10.70 -10.81
CA THR A 175 2.87 10.29 -10.12
C THR A 175 3.70 11.50 -9.69
N LEU A 176 3.90 12.50 -10.58
CA LEU A 176 4.61 13.71 -10.20
C LEU A 176 3.92 14.45 -9.05
N ARG A 177 2.59 14.56 -9.09
CA ARG A 177 1.81 15.17 -8.01
C ARG A 177 1.94 14.40 -6.70
N TYR A 178 1.91 13.06 -6.76
CA TYR A 178 2.15 12.20 -5.61
C TYR A 178 3.53 12.47 -5.00
N LEU A 179 4.59 12.51 -5.81
CA LEU A 179 5.94 12.77 -5.34
C LEU A 179 6.06 14.16 -4.70
N ILE A 180 5.52 15.20 -5.35
CA ILE A 180 5.54 16.58 -4.81
C ILE A 180 4.85 16.65 -3.44
N ASN A 181 3.73 15.98 -3.27
CA ASN A 181 2.93 16.06 -2.06
C ASN A 181 3.49 15.21 -0.91
N ASN A 182 4.26 14.16 -1.18
CA ASN A 182 4.68 13.20 -0.16
C ASN A 182 6.19 13.22 0.13
N CYS A 183 7.05 13.63 -0.82
CA CYS A 183 8.48 13.80 -0.55
C CYS A 183 8.73 15.09 0.23
N THR A 184 8.35 15.12 1.49
CA THR A 184 8.41 16.28 2.39
C THR A 184 9.30 16.01 3.59
N GLU A 185 9.83 17.07 4.21
CA GLU A 185 10.61 16.96 5.46
C GLU A 185 9.83 16.30 6.61
N GLN A 186 8.50 16.38 6.58
CA GLN A 186 7.62 15.73 7.57
C GLN A 186 7.63 14.20 7.41
N PHE A 187 7.75 13.72 6.19
CA PHE A 187 7.85 12.29 5.93
C PHE A 187 9.25 11.75 6.30
N ASN A 188 10.27 12.39 5.74
CA ASN A 188 11.68 12.06 6.03
C ASN A 188 12.52 13.34 5.92
N PRO A 189 13.29 13.72 6.97
CA PRO A 189 14.08 14.94 7.00
C PRO A 189 15.06 15.10 5.81
N ILE A 190 15.48 14.00 5.18
CA ILE A 190 16.38 14.02 4.02
C ILE A 190 15.76 14.77 2.82
N PHE A 191 14.43 14.81 2.70
CA PHE A 191 13.75 15.51 1.62
C PHE A 191 13.88 17.03 1.68
N LYS A 192 14.42 17.59 2.78
CA LYS A 192 14.89 18.97 2.83
C LYS A 192 15.84 19.30 1.68
N TYR A 193 16.70 18.36 1.30
CA TYR A 193 17.66 18.53 0.22
C TYR A 193 17.08 18.30 -1.17
N ASN A 194 15.92 17.68 -1.28
CA ASN A 194 15.29 17.37 -2.57
C ASN A 194 14.80 18.62 -3.32
N SER A 195 14.36 19.67 -2.61
CA SER A 195 13.96 20.97 -3.18
C SER A 195 13.01 20.84 -4.39
N GLY A 196 12.09 19.88 -4.36
CA GLY A 196 11.13 19.61 -5.44
C GLY A 196 11.77 19.08 -6.74
N MET A 197 12.94 18.48 -6.67
CA MET A 197 13.65 17.90 -7.81
C MET A 197 13.39 16.40 -7.91
N PHE A 198 12.84 15.98 -9.05
CA PHE A 198 12.59 14.57 -9.33
C PHE A 198 13.30 14.15 -10.62
N LEU A 199 13.70 12.87 -10.70
CA LEU A 199 14.22 12.30 -11.92
C LEU A 199 13.11 11.52 -12.62
N TYR A 200 13.09 11.63 -13.94
CA TYR A 200 12.39 10.75 -14.85
C TYR A 200 13.44 9.96 -15.62
N GLU A 201 13.47 8.64 -15.44
CA GLU A 201 14.51 7.77 -16.02
C GLU A 201 13.88 6.66 -16.85
N GLU A 202 14.57 6.18 -17.90
CA GLU A 202 14.16 4.95 -18.58
C GLU A 202 14.06 3.79 -17.57
N TYR A 203 13.03 2.96 -17.71
CA TYR A 203 12.95 1.76 -16.92
C TYR A 203 13.94 0.72 -17.43
N MET A 204 14.90 0.38 -16.60
CA MET A 204 15.91 -0.63 -16.92
C MET A 204 15.36 -2.02 -16.59
N GLU A 205 15.10 -2.82 -17.61
CA GLU A 205 14.73 -4.23 -17.43
C GLU A 205 15.97 -5.10 -17.26
N GLY A 206 15.94 -6.05 -16.31
CA GLY A 206 17.04 -6.97 -16.09
C GLY A 206 17.27 -7.31 -14.61
N LEU A 207 18.30 -8.12 -14.36
CA LEU A 207 18.71 -8.54 -13.03
C LEU A 207 19.38 -7.37 -12.30
N GLU A 208 19.01 -7.14 -11.05
CA GLU A 208 19.65 -6.14 -10.21
C GLU A 208 20.65 -6.79 -9.25
N VAL A 209 21.82 -6.18 -9.14
CA VAL A 209 22.91 -6.64 -8.27
C VAL A 209 23.50 -5.47 -7.50
N SER A 210 24.13 -5.74 -6.36
CA SER A 210 24.94 -4.77 -5.64
C SER A 210 26.38 -5.24 -5.54
N ALA A 211 27.33 -4.36 -5.84
CA ALA A 211 28.75 -4.58 -5.63
C ALA A 211 29.19 -3.92 -4.31
N GLU A 212 29.66 -4.72 -3.37
CA GLU A 212 30.18 -4.25 -2.10
C GLU A 212 31.66 -3.93 -2.24
N CYS A 213 32.00 -2.67 -2.00
CA CYS A 213 33.30 -2.12 -2.31
C CYS A 213 33.91 -1.37 -1.13
N PHE A 214 35.19 -1.15 -1.21
CA PHE A 214 35.88 -0.06 -0.51
C PHE A 214 36.82 0.66 -1.46
N VAL A 215 37.07 1.91 -1.18
CA VAL A 215 38.05 2.73 -1.92
C VAL A 215 39.06 3.24 -0.90
N GLN A 216 40.35 3.13 -1.22
CA GLN A 216 41.41 3.69 -0.42
C GLN A 216 42.44 4.35 -1.34
N TYR A 217 42.83 5.58 -1.01
CA TYR A 217 43.70 6.41 -1.86
C TYR A 217 43.21 6.58 -3.30
N GLY A 218 41.87 6.56 -3.48
CA GLY A 218 41.24 6.65 -4.78
C GLY A 218 41.29 5.36 -5.61
N ILE A 219 41.75 4.25 -5.04
CA ILE A 219 41.80 2.94 -5.68
C ILE A 219 40.62 2.10 -5.21
N PRO A 220 39.64 1.77 -6.07
CA PRO A 220 38.49 0.94 -5.70
C PRO A 220 38.84 -0.54 -5.66
N HIS A 221 38.18 -1.25 -4.78
CA HIS A 221 38.28 -2.71 -4.60
C HIS A 221 36.89 -3.30 -4.43
N VAL A 222 36.44 -4.15 -5.36
CA VAL A 222 35.20 -4.91 -5.23
C VAL A 222 35.46 -6.15 -4.38
N ILE A 223 34.77 -6.27 -3.25
CA ILE A 223 34.86 -7.40 -2.33
C ILE A 223 34.00 -8.56 -2.84
N GLY A 224 32.75 -8.27 -3.21
CA GLY A 224 31.79 -9.25 -3.67
C GLY A 224 30.57 -8.62 -4.34
N ILE A 225 29.77 -9.46 -4.97
CA ILE A 225 28.54 -9.05 -5.66
C ILE A 225 27.37 -9.84 -5.07
N ASN A 226 26.30 -9.15 -4.70
CA ASN A 226 25.03 -9.70 -4.25
C ASN A 226 24.01 -9.57 -5.38
N GLU A 227 23.09 -10.51 -5.50
CA GLU A 227 21.95 -10.47 -6.41
C GLU A 227 20.73 -10.05 -5.58
N LYS A 228 19.98 -9.04 -6.02
CA LYS A 228 18.72 -8.65 -5.41
C LYS A 228 17.57 -9.51 -5.96
N GLU A 229 16.66 -9.95 -5.10
CA GLU A 229 15.42 -10.55 -5.58
C GLU A 229 14.60 -9.54 -6.38
N PRO A 230 13.88 -9.99 -7.44
CA PRO A 230 13.03 -9.09 -8.24
C PRO A 230 12.01 -8.35 -7.39
N MET A 231 12.04 -7.05 -7.46
CA MET A 231 11.09 -6.16 -6.80
C MET A 231 9.79 -6.06 -7.61
N LYS A 232 8.66 -5.91 -6.92
CA LYS A 232 7.34 -5.83 -7.57
C LYS A 232 6.97 -4.40 -7.89
N PRO A 233 6.66 -4.07 -9.17
CA PRO A 233 6.13 -2.76 -9.51
C PRO A 233 4.72 -2.56 -8.88
N PRO A 234 4.20 -1.31 -8.77
CA PRO A 234 4.84 -0.06 -9.23
C PRO A 234 5.89 0.50 -8.27
N TYR A 235 6.02 -0.05 -7.07
CA TYR A 235 6.98 0.36 -6.05
C TYR A 235 8.09 -0.68 -5.92
N PHE A 236 9.33 -0.21 -5.75
CA PHE A 236 10.50 -1.09 -5.74
C PHE A 236 10.99 -1.37 -4.32
N VAL A 237 10.14 -2.05 -3.52
CA VAL A 237 10.50 -2.46 -2.16
C VAL A 237 11.38 -3.70 -2.23
N GLU A 238 12.50 -3.67 -1.52
CA GLU A 238 13.43 -4.80 -1.47
C GLU A 238 12.79 -6.04 -0.87
N CYS A 239 12.93 -7.17 -1.57
CA CYS A 239 12.30 -8.45 -1.20
C CYS A 239 13.28 -9.46 -0.60
N GLY A 240 14.59 -9.32 -0.89
CA GLY A 240 15.64 -10.22 -0.43
C GLY A 240 16.91 -10.14 -1.28
N ASP A 241 17.93 -10.89 -0.87
CA ASP A 241 19.22 -10.98 -1.53
C ASP A 241 19.66 -12.43 -1.67
N ILE A 242 20.45 -12.69 -2.71
CA ILE A 242 21.16 -13.95 -2.94
C ILE A 242 22.65 -13.64 -3.01
N VAL A 243 23.45 -14.29 -2.16
CA VAL A 243 24.87 -13.97 -1.99
C VAL A 243 25.73 -15.26 -2.04
N PRO A 244 26.75 -15.31 -2.90
CA PRO A 244 27.10 -14.35 -3.95
C PRO A 244 26.08 -14.35 -5.10
N ALA A 245 26.10 -13.33 -5.95
CA ALA A 245 25.29 -13.27 -7.15
C ALA A 245 25.57 -14.45 -8.10
N ARG A 246 24.53 -14.95 -8.76
CA ARG A 246 24.59 -16.10 -9.70
C ARG A 246 24.89 -15.62 -11.11
N LEU A 247 26.08 -15.06 -11.31
CA LEU A 247 26.53 -14.51 -12.58
C LEU A 247 27.58 -15.41 -13.23
N ASP A 248 27.61 -15.44 -14.56
CA ASP A 248 28.75 -15.96 -15.29
C ASP A 248 29.98 -15.03 -15.17
N ASP A 249 31.15 -15.56 -15.50
CA ASP A 249 32.42 -14.82 -15.32
C ASP A 249 32.48 -13.56 -16.14
N GLU A 250 31.92 -13.52 -17.36
CA GLU A 250 31.95 -12.37 -18.25
C GLU A 250 31.08 -11.23 -17.67
N THR A 251 29.87 -11.54 -17.27
CA THR A 251 28.94 -10.61 -16.64
C THR A 251 29.50 -10.12 -15.30
N GLN A 252 30.08 -11.00 -14.49
CA GLN A 252 30.72 -10.62 -13.24
C GLN A 252 31.85 -9.61 -13.44
N GLN A 253 32.71 -9.84 -14.44
CA GLN A 253 33.82 -8.91 -14.76
C GLN A 253 33.30 -7.57 -15.31
N ALA A 254 32.22 -7.57 -16.11
CA ALA A 254 31.59 -6.34 -16.58
C ALA A 254 31.02 -5.52 -15.43
N VAL A 255 30.35 -6.14 -14.45
CA VAL A 255 29.83 -5.51 -13.23
C VAL A 255 30.97 -4.92 -12.39
N ILE A 256 32.06 -5.68 -12.18
CA ILE A 256 33.24 -5.19 -11.42
C ILE A 256 33.82 -3.96 -12.07
N LYS A 257 34.08 -4.01 -13.39
CA LYS A 257 34.65 -2.87 -14.13
C LYS A 257 33.76 -1.63 -14.05
N LEU A 258 32.44 -1.79 -14.20
CA LEU A 258 31.52 -0.67 -14.11
C LEU A 258 31.49 -0.08 -12.70
N ALA A 259 31.45 -0.93 -11.66
CA ALA A 259 31.48 -0.48 -10.26
C ALA A 259 32.76 0.33 -9.97
N GLU A 260 33.94 -0.21 -10.32
CA GLU A 260 35.23 0.47 -10.10
C GLU A 260 35.29 1.80 -10.89
N ALA A 261 34.89 1.80 -12.17
CA ALA A 261 34.90 3.00 -12.98
C ALA A 261 33.93 4.08 -12.48
N SER A 262 32.75 3.68 -11.99
CA SER A 262 31.77 4.62 -11.41
C SER A 262 32.26 5.28 -10.13
N LEU A 263 32.92 4.53 -9.25
CA LEU A 263 33.51 5.09 -8.03
C LEU A 263 34.59 6.13 -8.32
N ILE A 264 35.43 5.88 -9.34
CA ILE A 264 36.44 6.85 -9.79
C ILE A 264 35.77 8.10 -10.40
N ALA A 265 34.78 7.90 -11.30
CA ALA A 265 34.07 9.00 -11.96
C ALA A 265 33.34 9.94 -10.98
N LEU A 266 32.81 9.38 -9.90
CA LEU A 266 32.11 10.15 -8.84
C LEU A 266 33.07 10.76 -7.82
N GLY A 267 34.37 10.46 -7.89
CA GLY A 267 35.42 11.03 -7.04
C GLY A 267 35.55 10.35 -5.67
N VAL A 268 35.06 9.13 -5.49
CA VAL A 268 35.18 8.39 -4.22
C VAL A 268 36.62 8.03 -3.96
N ARG A 269 37.13 8.37 -2.76
CA ARG A 269 38.56 8.20 -2.45
C ARG A 269 38.87 7.32 -1.26
N ASP A 270 38.21 7.58 -0.13
CA ASP A 270 38.58 6.96 1.15
C ASP A 270 37.30 6.63 1.92
N SER A 271 36.59 5.55 1.54
CA SER A 271 35.36 5.09 2.18
C SER A 271 35.00 3.66 1.77
N LEU A 272 34.01 3.09 2.44
CA LEU A 272 33.23 1.97 1.89
C LEU A 272 32.34 2.47 0.76
N ALA A 273 31.90 1.58 -0.10
CA ALA A 273 30.92 1.90 -1.12
C ALA A 273 30.00 0.70 -1.42
N HIS A 274 28.77 1.01 -1.77
CA HIS A 274 27.73 0.10 -2.19
C HIS A 274 27.24 0.58 -3.57
N VAL A 275 27.40 -0.25 -4.60
CA VAL A 275 27.12 0.12 -5.98
C VAL A 275 26.03 -0.77 -6.55
N GLU A 276 24.86 -0.20 -6.79
CA GLU A 276 23.73 -0.90 -7.38
C GLU A 276 23.77 -0.84 -8.89
N ILE A 277 23.62 -2.00 -9.54
CA ILE A 277 23.79 -2.17 -10.98
C ILE A 277 22.66 -3.02 -11.52
N LYS A 278 22.06 -2.58 -12.64
CA LYS A 278 21.09 -3.33 -13.42
C LYS A 278 21.78 -3.96 -14.60
N ILE A 279 21.70 -5.29 -14.72
CA ILE A 279 22.25 -6.06 -15.86
C ILE A 279 21.15 -6.10 -16.92
N THR A 280 21.24 -5.21 -17.91
CA THR A 280 20.28 -5.10 -19.01
C THR A 280 20.77 -5.83 -20.26
N SER A 281 19.91 -5.94 -21.29
CA SER A 281 20.28 -6.49 -22.60
C SER A 281 21.44 -5.74 -23.26
N ASP A 282 21.59 -4.44 -22.94
CA ASP A 282 22.64 -3.56 -23.49
C ASP A 282 23.89 -3.52 -22.62
N GLY A 283 23.98 -4.39 -21.60
CA GLY A 283 25.04 -4.44 -20.62
C GLY A 283 24.67 -3.83 -19.26
N PRO A 284 25.62 -3.82 -18.31
CA PRO A 284 25.34 -3.30 -16.97
C PRO A 284 25.22 -1.76 -16.96
N LYS A 285 24.22 -1.25 -16.22
CA LYS A 285 23.96 0.19 -16.00
C LYS A 285 23.85 0.48 -14.51
N ILE A 286 24.37 1.63 -14.06
CA ILE A 286 24.31 2.07 -12.66
C ILE A 286 22.86 2.41 -12.26
N VAL A 287 22.40 1.85 -11.16
CA VAL A 287 21.15 2.22 -10.47
C VAL A 287 21.43 3.30 -9.44
N GLU A 288 22.38 3.06 -8.53
CA GLU A 288 22.78 3.99 -7.48
C GLU A 288 24.19 3.68 -6.97
N VAL A 289 24.86 4.69 -6.42
CA VAL A 289 26.16 4.55 -5.75
C VAL A 289 26.08 5.24 -4.41
N GLY A 290 26.18 4.47 -3.33
CA GLY A 290 26.30 5.00 -1.95
C GLY A 290 27.76 4.92 -1.48
N SER A 291 28.32 6.04 -1.02
CA SER A 291 29.70 6.06 -0.49
C SER A 291 29.75 5.69 1.00
N ARG A 292 29.08 4.58 1.32
CA ARG A 292 29.01 3.94 2.65
C ARG A 292 28.81 2.43 2.52
N MET A 293 28.79 1.73 3.64
CA MET A 293 28.46 0.30 3.71
C MET A 293 27.00 0.05 3.30
N GLY A 294 26.74 -1.06 2.62
CA GLY A 294 25.40 -1.54 2.31
C GLY A 294 24.48 -1.60 3.54
N GLY A 295 23.18 -1.48 3.31
CA GLY A 295 22.14 -1.51 4.33
C GLY A 295 22.02 -2.88 5.02
N ASP A 296 21.08 -2.98 5.95
CA ASP A 296 20.66 -4.20 6.66
C ASP A 296 21.82 -5.11 7.09
N ASP A 297 21.77 -6.39 6.73
CA ASP A 297 22.80 -7.39 7.10
C ASP A 297 23.84 -7.63 5.98
N ILE A 298 23.95 -6.78 4.96
CA ILE A 298 24.91 -6.93 3.86
C ILE A 298 26.35 -7.11 4.39
N TYR A 299 26.72 -6.36 5.43
CA TYR A 299 28.03 -6.51 6.06
C TYR A 299 28.26 -7.91 6.65
N LEU A 300 27.23 -8.58 7.17
CA LEU A 300 27.29 -9.96 7.64
C LEU A 300 27.40 -10.92 6.47
N TYR A 301 26.71 -10.68 5.36
CA TYR A 301 26.85 -11.53 4.17
C TYR A 301 28.27 -11.50 3.65
N VAL A 302 28.85 -10.30 3.49
CA VAL A 302 30.26 -10.12 3.10
C VAL A 302 31.20 -10.84 4.04
N LYS A 303 30.99 -10.69 5.34
CA LYS A 303 31.81 -11.37 6.36
C LYS A 303 31.68 -12.89 6.33
N HIS A 304 30.48 -13.40 6.14
CA HIS A 304 30.23 -14.84 6.13
C HIS A 304 30.67 -15.52 4.84
N ILE A 305 30.55 -14.85 3.71
CA ILE A 305 30.84 -15.43 2.39
C ILE A 305 32.32 -15.23 2.01
N TRP A 306 32.82 -14.01 2.13
CA TRP A 306 34.21 -13.69 1.75
C TRP A 306 35.17 -13.57 2.95
N GLY A 307 34.67 -13.59 4.18
CA GLY A 307 35.49 -13.47 5.40
C GLY A 307 36.14 -12.10 5.55
N VAL A 308 35.51 -11.05 5.04
CA VAL A 308 35.96 -9.67 5.09
C VAL A 308 35.06 -8.87 6.05
N ASP A 309 35.67 -8.21 7.03
CA ASP A 309 34.95 -7.35 7.96
C ASP A 309 34.98 -5.90 7.44
N MET A 310 33.86 -5.43 6.88
CA MET A 310 33.77 -4.10 6.28
C MET A 310 33.93 -2.98 7.33
N VAL A 311 33.49 -3.22 8.58
CA VAL A 311 33.68 -2.22 9.66
C VAL A 311 35.16 -2.04 9.97
N ASP A 312 35.94 -3.13 10.06
CA ASP A 312 37.39 -3.04 10.28
C ASP A 312 38.08 -2.25 9.16
N ILE A 313 37.62 -2.46 7.88
CA ILE A 313 38.14 -1.70 6.73
C ILE A 313 37.82 -0.21 6.88
N ALA A 314 36.57 0.15 7.20
CA ALA A 314 36.15 1.56 7.37
C ALA A 314 36.97 2.27 8.47
N LEU A 315 37.10 1.62 9.63
CA LEU A 315 37.84 2.18 10.74
C LEU A 315 39.36 2.34 10.42
N SER A 316 39.92 1.39 9.65
CA SER A 316 41.34 1.50 9.21
C SER A 316 41.51 2.66 8.23
N ILE A 317 40.64 2.80 7.22
CA ILE A 317 40.66 3.87 6.22
C ILE A 317 40.56 5.22 6.93
N ALA A 318 39.60 5.39 7.84
CA ALA A 318 39.37 6.65 8.54
C ALA A 318 40.60 7.08 9.37
N CYS A 319 41.35 6.13 9.90
CA CYS A 319 42.62 6.40 10.64
C CYS A 319 43.87 6.52 9.76
N GLY A 320 43.76 6.43 8.44
CA GLY A 320 44.91 6.43 7.52
C GLY A 320 45.72 5.13 7.52
N ASP A 321 45.25 4.08 8.19
CA ASP A 321 45.93 2.80 8.20
C ASP A 321 45.60 2.05 6.92
N HIS A 322 46.54 1.28 6.38
CA HIS A 322 46.28 0.45 5.22
C HIS A 322 45.26 -0.63 5.53
N ALA A 323 44.16 -0.69 4.74
CA ALA A 323 43.13 -1.70 4.88
C ALA A 323 43.70 -3.09 4.56
N ALA A 324 43.72 -3.99 5.54
CA ALA A 324 44.19 -5.35 5.38
C ALA A 324 43.18 -6.17 4.57
N TYR A 325 43.28 -6.11 3.26
CA TYR A 325 42.38 -6.82 2.34
C TYR A 325 43.15 -7.83 1.46
N LYS A 326 42.61 -9.02 1.35
CA LYS A 326 42.99 -10.01 0.35
C LYS A 326 41.74 -10.60 -0.26
N LYS A 327 41.61 -10.51 -1.56
CA LYS A 327 40.48 -11.11 -2.29
C LYS A 327 40.41 -12.61 -1.96
N LYS A 328 39.22 -13.08 -1.65
CA LYS A 328 38.95 -14.48 -1.29
C LYS A 328 37.82 -15.01 -2.14
N GLU A 329 37.88 -16.29 -2.44
CA GLU A 329 36.77 -17.01 -3.05
C GLU A 329 35.60 -17.12 -2.07
N PRO A 330 34.34 -17.05 -2.59
CA PRO A 330 33.16 -17.14 -1.75
C PRO A 330 33.00 -18.53 -1.10
N ARG A 331 32.51 -18.54 0.14
CA ARG A 331 32.33 -19.79 0.92
C ARG A 331 30.86 -20.03 1.24
N GLY A 332 30.20 -20.83 0.39
CA GLY A 332 28.77 -21.14 0.53
C GLY A 332 27.85 -20.10 -0.10
N ALA A 333 26.60 -20.13 0.28
CA ALA A 333 25.59 -19.19 -0.19
C ALA A 333 24.69 -18.73 0.95
N ILE A 334 24.25 -17.47 0.88
CA ILE A 334 23.23 -16.88 1.73
C ILE A 334 22.04 -16.50 0.85
N ILE A 335 20.84 -16.75 1.34
CA ILE A 335 19.59 -16.23 0.77
C ILE A 335 18.82 -15.51 1.88
N THR A 336 18.37 -14.31 1.58
CA THR A 336 17.59 -13.44 2.47
C THR A 336 16.16 -13.33 1.98
N LYS A 337 15.21 -13.16 2.90
CA LYS A 337 13.82 -12.83 2.61
C LYS A 337 13.29 -11.81 3.60
N TYR A 338 12.71 -10.74 3.08
CA TYR A 338 12.05 -9.71 3.90
C TYR A 338 10.60 -10.09 4.20
N PHE A 339 10.12 -9.71 5.37
CA PHE A 339 8.74 -9.83 5.78
C PHE A 339 8.01 -8.54 5.43
N ILE A 340 7.47 -8.48 4.21
CA ILE A 340 6.70 -7.35 3.71
C ILE A 340 5.23 -7.73 3.83
N PRO A 341 4.44 -7.08 4.70
CA PRO A 341 3.00 -7.29 4.78
C PRO A 341 2.29 -6.94 3.47
N LEU A 342 1.15 -7.58 3.23
CA LEU A 342 0.34 -7.29 2.04
C LEU A 342 -0.40 -5.95 2.14
N GLN A 343 -0.51 -5.40 3.35
CA GLN A 343 -1.21 -4.15 3.64
C GLN A 343 -0.60 -3.44 4.84
N SER A 344 -0.74 -2.12 4.87
CA SER A 344 -0.41 -1.30 6.03
C SER A 344 -1.34 -1.59 7.22
N GLY A 345 -0.82 -1.57 8.43
CA GLY A 345 -1.63 -1.84 9.61
C GLY A 345 -0.81 -1.92 10.89
N VAL A 346 -1.38 -2.55 11.90
CA VAL A 346 -0.73 -2.82 13.19
C VAL A 346 -0.41 -4.30 13.30
N ILE A 347 0.79 -4.63 13.72
CA ILE A 347 1.19 -6.02 13.94
C ILE A 347 0.40 -6.57 15.13
N SER A 348 -0.53 -7.47 14.85
CA SER A 348 -1.40 -8.09 15.87
C SER A 348 -0.77 -9.32 16.51
N THR A 349 -0.04 -10.11 15.75
CA THR A 349 0.67 -11.29 16.27
C THR A 349 1.97 -11.54 15.54
N ILE A 350 2.98 -11.99 16.28
CA ILE A 350 4.22 -12.57 15.75
C ILE A 350 4.34 -13.97 16.33
N GLN A 351 4.21 -14.98 15.50
CA GLN A 351 4.33 -16.38 15.91
C GLN A 351 5.64 -16.94 15.36
N GLN A 352 6.46 -17.51 16.23
CA GLN A 352 7.69 -18.18 15.86
C GLN A 352 7.68 -19.60 16.42
N LYS A 353 7.74 -20.60 15.53
CA LYS A 353 7.86 -22.00 15.93
C LYS A 353 9.25 -22.27 16.52
N ASN A 354 9.31 -23.10 17.57
CA ASN A 354 10.58 -23.55 18.12
C ASN A 354 11.31 -24.43 17.10
N LEU A 355 12.53 -24.01 16.74
CA LEU A 355 13.40 -24.71 15.81
C LEU A 355 14.49 -25.44 16.54
N PRO A 356 14.99 -26.59 16.03
CA PRO A 356 16.16 -27.27 16.59
C PRO A 356 17.40 -26.37 16.64
N THR A 357 18.23 -26.49 17.65
CA THR A 357 19.45 -25.67 17.86
C THR A 357 20.37 -25.65 16.63
N LYS A 358 20.59 -26.81 16.00
CA LYS A 358 21.41 -26.91 14.76
C LYS A 358 20.83 -26.09 13.59
N THR A 359 19.51 -25.95 13.53
CA THR A 359 18.84 -25.11 12.51
C THR A 359 18.97 -23.63 12.85
N LYS A 360 18.81 -23.27 14.12
CA LYS A 360 19.01 -21.89 14.59
C LYS A 360 20.42 -21.34 14.31
N GLN A 361 21.45 -22.21 14.31
CA GLN A 361 22.81 -21.79 13.99
C GLN A 361 23.06 -21.45 12.51
N LYS A 362 22.15 -21.88 11.62
CA LYS A 362 22.24 -21.65 10.18
C LYS A 362 21.35 -20.52 9.68
N MET A 363 20.56 -19.92 10.56
CA MET A 363 19.62 -18.87 10.23
C MET A 363 19.86 -17.64 11.09
N HIS A 364 19.52 -16.49 10.54
CA HIS A 364 19.39 -15.24 11.26
C HIS A 364 17.99 -14.69 11.03
N LEU A 365 17.32 -14.31 12.12
CA LEU A 365 16.01 -13.65 12.08
C LEU A 365 16.13 -12.30 12.76
N HIS A 366 15.87 -11.25 12.02
CA HIS A 366 15.80 -9.89 12.52
C HIS A 366 14.36 -9.37 12.38
N LEU A 367 13.76 -8.94 13.47
CA LEU A 367 12.46 -8.31 13.49
C LEU A 367 12.63 -6.82 13.80
N THR A 368 12.23 -5.98 12.85
CA THR A 368 12.29 -4.52 12.97
C THR A 368 11.12 -3.97 13.76
N LYS A 369 10.02 -4.71 13.79
CA LYS A 369 8.74 -4.31 14.39
C LYS A 369 8.30 -5.29 15.47
N LYS A 370 7.50 -4.79 16.42
CA LYS A 370 6.91 -5.56 17.52
C LYS A 370 5.39 -5.60 17.40
N ILE A 371 4.77 -6.49 18.19
CA ILE A 371 3.30 -6.52 18.35
C ILE A 371 2.84 -5.16 18.89
N GLY A 372 1.80 -4.60 18.28
CA GLY A 372 1.25 -3.27 18.58
C GLY A 372 1.90 -2.12 17.79
N GLU A 373 3.01 -2.35 17.08
CA GLU A 373 3.64 -1.33 16.23
C GLU A 373 3.02 -1.32 14.84
N ALA A 374 2.97 -0.13 14.24
CA ALA A 374 2.55 0.06 12.88
C ALA A 374 3.62 -0.40 11.89
N VAL A 375 3.17 -0.98 10.76
CA VAL A 375 3.98 -1.23 9.58
C VAL A 375 3.26 -0.63 8.38
N LEU A 376 3.96 0.24 7.66
CA LEU A 376 3.43 0.95 6.51
C LEU A 376 4.11 0.44 5.24
N VAL A 377 3.31 -0.07 4.32
CA VAL A 377 3.79 -0.52 3.01
C VAL A 377 3.29 0.45 1.92
N PRO A 378 3.87 0.46 0.72
CA PRO A 378 3.44 1.39 -0.32
C PRO A 378 1.91 1.35 -0.57
N PRO A 379 1.29 2.52 -0.83
CA PRO A 379 1.89 3.85 -0.95
C PRO A 379 2.07 4.62 0.36
N GLU A 380 1.62 4.10 1.50
CA GLU A 380 1.62 4.82 2.79
C GLU A 380 3.02 4.91 3.42
N GLY A 381 3.88 3.94 3.14
CA GLY A 381 5.26 3.88 3.62
C GLY A 381 6.04 2.80 2.86
N PHE A 382 7.30 2.62 3.22
CA PHE A 382 8.20 1.68 2.54
C PHE A 382 8.89 0.75 3.56
N GLU A 383 8.11 0.31 4.57
CA GLU A 383 8.62 -0.46 5.70
C GLU A 383 8.50 -1.97 5.47
N ASN A 384 9.32 -2.72 6.17
CA ASN A 384 9.18 -4.15 6.37
C ASN A 384 9.06 -4.49 7.86
N ALA A 385 8.56 -5.66 8.18
CA ALA A 385 8.46 -6.13 9.56
C ALA A 385 9.74 -6.84 10.06
N GLY A 386 10.74 -6.96 9.19
CA GLY A 386 11.99 -7.64 9.44
C GLY A 386 12.43 -8.52 8.29
N TRP A 387 13.48 -9.28 8.48
CA TRP A 387 14.01 -10.23 7.49
C TRP A 387 14.57 -11.49 8.14
N MET A 388 14.74 -12.50 7.31
CA MET A 388 15.38 -13.75 7.67
C MET A 388 16.40 -14.11 6.59
N TRP A 389 17.58 -14.55 6.99
CA TRP A 389 18.51 -15.16 6.05
C TRP A 389 19.05 -16.49 6.57
N VAL A 390 19.49 -17.31 5.64
CA VAL A 390 20.09 -18.63 5.90
C VAL A 390 21.40 -18.75 5.16
N LYS A 391 22.35 -19.48 5.77
CA LYS A 391 23.65 -19.82 5.16
C LYS A 391 23.77 -21.31 4.99
N GLU A 392 24.11 -21.76 3.76
CA GLU A 392 24.39 -23.15 3.43
C GLU A 392 25.58 -23.28 2.46
N LYS A 393 25.94 -24.52 2.14
CA LYS A 393 27.06 -24.79 1.24
C LYS A 393 26.75 -24.49 -0.23
N SER A 394 25.49 -24.53 -0.63
CA SER A 394 25.02 -24.21 -1.99
C SER A 394 23.70 -23.46 -1.98
N TYR A 395 23.38 -22.82 -3.09
CA TYR A 395 22.10 -22.11 -3.30
C TYR A 395 20.90 -23.02 -3.07
N GLN A 396 20.89 -24.21 -3.69
CA GLN A 396 19.75 -25.14 -3.56
C GLN A 396 19.51 -25.54 -2.11
N GLN A 397 20.58 -25.76 -1.33
CA GLN A 397 20.44 -26.08 0.10
C GLN A 397 19.91 -24.89 0.90
N ALA A 398 20.36 -23.66 0.59
CA ALA A 398 19.89 -22.46 1.23
C ALA A 398 18.42 -22.19 0.89
N GLU A 399 18.00 -22.35 -0.35
CA GLU A 399 16.61 -22.17 -0.82
C GLU A 399 15.64 -23.15 -0.13
N VAL A 400 15.99 -24.43 -0.08
CA VAL A 400 15.20 -25.48 0.62
C VAL A 400 15.10 -25.16 2.12
N LEU A 401 16.19 -24.72 2.74
CA LEU A 401 16.19 -24.35 4.16
C LEU A 401 15.33 -23.11 4.41
N LEU A 402 15.48 -22.06 3.61
CA LEU A 402 14.73 -20.82 3.73
C LEU A 402 13.23 -21.06 3.57
N SER A 403 12.80 -21.78 2.53
CA SER A 403 11.39 -22.11 2.29
C SER A 403 10.74 -22.84 3.47
N ARG A 404 11.48 -23.74 4.11
CA ARG A 404 11.03 -24.44 5.33
C ARG A 404 10.91 -23.47 6.51
N LEU A 405 11.85 -22.56 6.66
CA LEU A 405 11.94 -21.65 7.79
C LEU A 405 10.95 -20.47 7.69
N GLN A 406 10.63 -20.00 6.49
CA GLN A 406 9.57 -19.00 6.28
C GLN A 406 8.25 -19.43 6.90
N GLN A 407 7.89 -20.71 6.81
CA GLN A 407 6.69 -21.27 7.42
C GLN A 407 6.74 -21.32 8.96
N SER A 408 7.92 -21.11 9.55
CA SER A 408 8.10 -21.08 11.01
C SER A 408 7.87 -19.71 11.64
N VAL A 409 7.81 -18.65 10.82
CA VAL A 409 7.53 -17.28 11.26
C VAL A 409 6.26 -16.79 10.57
N LYS A 410 5.27 -16.41 11.37
CA LYS A 410 4.02 -15.83 10.87
C LYS A 410 3.77 -14.49 11.53
N ILE A 411 3.70 -13.44 10.73
CA ILE A 411 3.41 -12.07 11.16
C ILE A 411 2.02 -11.74 10.62
N ASN A 412 1.07 -11.47 11.52
CA ASN A 412 -0.26 -11.02 11.15
C ASN A 412 -0.36 -9.52 11.39
N VAL A 413 -0.85 -8.81 10.37
CA VAL A 413 -1.09 -7.37 10.40
C VAL A 413 -2.59 -7.16 10.33
N THR A 414 -3.11 -6.44 11.32
CA THR A 414 -4.51 -6.00 11.34
C THR A 414 -4.56 -4.60 10.74
N ARG A 415 -5.45 -4.39 9.77
CA ARG A 415 -5.65 -3.10 9.14
C ARG A 415 -5.97 -2.04 10.18
N TYR A 416 -5.57 -0.81 9.94
CA TYR A 416 -5.93 0.31 10.80
C TYR A 416 -7.44 0.49 10.88
N ARG A 417 -7.92 0.56 12.11
CA ARG A 417 -9.25 1.10 12.42
C ARG A 417 -9.06 2.50 13.01
N ARG A 418 -9.89 3.45 12.62
CA ARG A 418 -9.80 4.84 13.10
C ARG A 418 -9.94 4.97 14.62
N ASP A 419 -10.76 4.12 15.22
CA ASP A 419 -11.01 4.03 16.66
C ASP A 419 -9.92 3.30 17.44
N SER A 420 -9.01 2.59 16.76
CA SER A 420 -7.91 1.89 17.41
C SER A 420 -6.89 2.87 17.99
N LEU A 421 -6.51 2.67 19.25
CA LEU A 421 -5.41 3.40 19.90
C LEU A 421 -4.03 2.85 19.48
N LEU A 422 -3.98 1.64 18.91
CA LEU A 422 -2.74 1.01 18.46
C LEU A 422 -2.20 1.73 17.22
N GLY A 423 -0.97 2.20 17.28
CA GLY A 423 -0.28 2.89 16.20
C GLY A 423 -0.87 4.26 15.82
N LYS A 424 -1.71 4.85 16.68
CA LYS A 424 -2.46 6.09 16.39
C LYS A 424 -1.56 7.25 15.95
N THR A 425 -0.46 7.48 16.64
CA THR A 425 0.47 8.58 16.34
C THR A 425 1.10 8.47 14.95
N THR A 426 1.53 7.28 14.56
CA THR A 426 2.13 7.04 13.23
C THR A 426 1.08 7.12 12.14
N ARG A 427 -0.14 6.64 12.41
CA ARG A 427 -1.29 6.69 11.51
C ARG A 427 -1.72 8.12 11.20
N GLU A 428 -1.91 8.97 12.22
CA GLU A 428 -2.34 10.37 12.05
C GLU A 428 -1.35 11.15 11.18
N HIS A 429 -0.06 10.89 11.33
CA HIS A 429 0.96 11.60 10.57
C HIS A 429 0.99 11.21 9.07
N ASN A 430 0.72 9.96 8.74
CA ASN A 430 0.89 9.42 7.38
C ASN A 430 -0.41 9.31 6.57
N LEU A 431 -1.58 9.17 7.23
CA LEU A 431 -2.85 8.98 6.52
C LEU A 431 -3.51 10.29 6.04
N ASP A 432 -3.26 11.42 6.72
CA ASP A 432 -3.82 12.71 6.29
C ASP A 432 -3.24 13.19 4.94
N THR A 433 -2.04 12.74 4.60
CA THR A 433 -1.37 13.09 3.35
C THR A 433 -1.65 12.09 2.22
N ALA A 434 -1.78 10.81 2.55
CA ALA A 434 -1.89 9.73 1.57
C ALA A 434 -3.29 9.53 1.00
N SER A 435 -4.36 9.87 1.75
CA SER A 435 -5.73 9.50 1.39
C SER A 435 -6.27 10.23 0.14
N LEU A 436 -5.87 11.48 -0.09
CA LEU A 436 -6.36 12.30 -1.21
C LEU A 436 -5.69 11.99 -2.56
N VAL A 437 -4.44 11.52 -2.53
CA VAL A 437 -3.66 11.22 -3.76
C VAL A 437 -3.84 9.76 -4.17
N ARG A 438 -4.18 8.90 -3.21
CA ARG A 438 -4.37 7.46 -3.39
C ARG A 438 -5.37 7.12 -4.49
N SER A 439 -6.54 7.77 -4.52
CA SER A 439 -7.58 7.45 -5.48
C SER A 439 -7.16 7.67 -6.95
N GLN A 440 -6.37 8.71 -7.22
CA GLN A 440 -5.97 9.06 -8.60
C GLN A 440 -4.84 8.20 -9.16
N ILE A 441 -3.83 7.86 -8.33
CA ILE A 441 -2.73 6.98 -8.74
C ILE A 441 -3.20 5.54 -8.84
N MET A 442 -4.03 5.12 -7.89
CA MET A 442 -4.56 3.76 -7.85
C MET A 442 -5.48 3.48 -9.03
N LYS A 443 -6.23 4.45 -9.51
CA LYS A 443 -7.07 4.33 -10.70
C LYS A 443 -6.26 4.03 -11.96
N ALA A 444 -5.17 4.76 -12.19
CA ALA A 444 -4.30 4.55 -13.34
C ALA A 444 -3.43 3.29 -13.20
N SER A 445 -2.88 3.00 -12.01
CA SER A 445 -2.04 1.81 -11.79
C SER A 445 -2.85 0.52 -11.65
N ARG A 446 -4.13 0.60 -11.27
CA ARG A 446 -5.04 -0.55 -11.24
C ARG A 446 -5.38 -1.02 -12.65
N LEU A 447 -5.78 -0.12 -13.54
CA LEU A 447 -6.00 -0.44 -14.96
C LEU A 447 -4.73 -1.00 -15.60
N ALA A 448 -3.56 -0.46 -15.27
CA ALA A 448 -2.28 -0.95 -15.78
C ALA A 448 -1.91 -2.33 -15.20
N ARG A 449 -2.14 -2.60 -13.89
CA ARG A 449 -1.90 -3.91 -13.26
C ARG A 449 -2.83 -4.99 -13.79
N ILE A 450 -4.08 -4.66 -13.96
CA ILE A 450 -5.10 -5.57 -14.51
C ILE A 450 -4.76 -5.90 -15.97
N ARG A 451 -4.29 -4.94 -16.75
CA ARG A 451 -3.82 -5.15 -18.14
C ARG A 451 -2.47 -5.87 -18.22
N GLN A 452 -1.65 -5.86 -17.17
CA GLN A 452 -0.37 -6.59 -17.10
C GLN A 452 -0.49 -8.04 -16.65
N VAL A 453 -1.58 -8.42 -15.97
CA VAL A 453 -1.90 -9.83 -15.78
C VAL A 453 -2.29 -10.36 -17.16
N ASP A 454 -1.25 -10.71 -17.92
CA ASP A 454 -1.28 -11.36 -19.22
C ASP A 454 -2.59 -11.12 -19.98
N ALA A 455 -2.74 -9.98 -20.66
CA ALA A 455 -3.92 -9.64 -21.45
C ALA A 455 -4.33 -10.78 -22.43
N LYS A 456 -3.37 -11.63 -22.81
CA LYS A 456 -3.61 -12.86 -23.57
C LYS A 456 -4.35 -13.95 -22.79
N ARG A 457 -4.20 -14.01 -21.45
CA ARG A 457 -4.85 -15.04 -20.62
C ARG A 457 -6.22 -14.65 -20.09
N LEU A 458 -6.51 -13.35 -19.93
CA LEU A 458 -7.84 -12.90 -19.51
C LEU A 458 -8.92 -13.20 -20.56
N HIS A 459 -8.59 -13.07 -21.83
CA HIS A 459 -9.51 -13.44 -22.93
C HIS A 459 -9.72 -14.96 -23.06
N ASP A 460 -8.82 -15.76 -22.48
CA ASP A 460 -8.99 -17.22 -22.42
C ASP A 460 -9.98 -17.67 -21.32
N LEU A 461 -10.35 -16.75 -20.38
CA LEU A 461 -11.29 -17.06 -19.31
C LEU A 461 -12.72 -17.20 -19.84
N HIS A 462 -13.41 -18.25 -19.38
CA HIS A 462 -14.83 -18.45 -19.65
C HIS A 462 -15.68 -17.84 -18.53
N ILE A 463 -16.40 -16.75 -18.85
CA ILE A 463 -17.27 -16.03 -17.92
C ILE A 463 -18.69 -16.59 -17.99
N CYS A 464 -19.26 -16.92 -16.86
CA CYS A 464 -20.68 -17.24 -16.76
C CYS A 464 -21.44 -16.09 -16.10
N ILE A 465 -22.38 -15.51 -16.80
CA ILE A 465 -23.32 -14.53 -16.22
C ILE A 465 -24.49 -15.29 -15.61
N LEU A 466 -24.74 -15.07 -14.31
CA LEU A 466 -25.98 -15.47 -13.65
C LEU A 466 -26.88 -14.25 -13.50
N SER A 467 -28.12 -14.34 -14.03
CA SER A 467 -29.08 -13.25 -13.89
C SER A 467 -30.50 -13.82 -13.78
N ASN A 468 -31.36 -13.16 -13.03
CA ASN A 468 -32.79 -13.39 -12.95
C ASN A 468 -33.60 -12.23 -13.55
N THR A 469 -32.91 -11.29 -14.21
CA THR A 469 -33.47 -10.11 -14.86
C THR A 469 -33.03 -10.00 -16.32
N SER A 470 -33.50 -8.99 -17.04
CA SER A 470 -33.15 -8.74 -18.45
C SER A 470 -31.75 -8.14 -18.64
N SER A 471 -31.11 -7.59 -17.57
CA SER A 471 -29.80 -6.98 -17.61
C SER A 471 -28.67 -7.94 -18.02
N GLY A 472 -28.84 -9.23 -17.74
CA GLY A 472 -27.86 -10.26 -18.07
C GLY A 472 -27.53 -10.36 -19.57
N GLU A 473 -28.47 -10.15 -20.47
CA GLU A 473 -28.22 -10.22 -21.92
C GLU A 473 -27.41 -8.99 -22.41
N ALA A 474 -27.72 -7.80 -21.90
CA ALA A 474 -26.94 -6.59 -22.23
C ALA A 474 -25.47 -6.72 -21.79
N THR A 475 -25.24 -7.18 -20.56
CA THR A 475 -23.89 -7.47 -20.03
C THR A 475 -23.18 -8.55 -20.86
N ARG A 476 -23.91 -9.59 -21.30
CA ARG A 476 -23.33 -10.64 -22.16
C ARG A 476 -22.85 -10.08 -23.51
N GLN A 477 -23.66 -9.28 -24.18
CA GLN A 477 -23.29 -8.68 -25.46
C GLN A 477 -22.06 -7.77 -25.33
N MET A 478 -21.99 -7.01 -24.24
CA MET A 478 -20.86 -6.13 -23.96
C MET A 478 -19.57 -6.94 -23.76
N LEU A 479 -19.54 -7.93 -22.86
CA LEU A 479 -18.36 -8.76 -22.61
C LEU A 479 -17.91 -9.54 -23.86
N LEU A 480 -18.87 -10.00 -24.70
CA LEU A 480 -18.53 -10.60 -26.01
C LEU A 480 -17.86 -9.60 -26.96
N SER A 481 -18.29 -8.32 -26.96
CA SER A 481 -17.68 -7.27 -27.80
C SER A 481 -16.25 -6.94 -27.36
N LEU A 482 -15.92 -7.15 -26.07
CA LEU A 482 -14.57 -7.03 -25.50
C LEU A 482 -13.71 -8.28 -25.76
N GLY A 483 -14.25 -9.33 -26.39
CA GLY A 483 -13.51 -10.52 -26.78
C GLY A 483 -13.51 -11.67 -25.76
N TYR A 484 -14.30 -11.58 -24.68
CA TYR A 484 -14.42 -12.66 -23.69
C TYR A 484 -15.30 -13.82 -24.17
N SER A 485 -15.03 -15.02 -23.67
CA SER A 485 -15.93 -16.17 -23.84
C SER A 485 -17.01 -16.13 -22.75
N VAL A 486 -18.29 -15.99 -23.14
CA VAL A 486 -19.37 -15.71 -22.20
C VAL A 486 -20.56 -16.64 -22.37
N THR A 487 -21.06 -17.24 -21.29
CA THR A 487 -22.30 -17.98 -21.20
C THR A 487 -23.28 -17.25 -20.27
N LEU A 488 -24.53 -17.05 -20.70
CA LEU A 488 -25.61 -16.54 -19.85
C LEU A 488 -26.46 -17.71 -19.33
N ILE A 489 -26.67 -17.75 -18.03
CA ILE A 489 -27.62 -18.66 -17.37
C ILE A 489 -28.66 -17.82 -16.63
N ASN A 490 -29.89 -17.91 -17.11
CA ASN A 490 -31.03 -17.34 -16.41
C ASN A 490 -31.38 -18.24 -15.21
N VAL A 491 -31.46 -17.66 -14.03
CA VAL A 491 -31.75 -18.33 -12.78
C VAL A 491 -33.16 -17.99 -12.32
N ASN A 492 -33.94 -18.98 -11.98
CA ASN A 492 -35.22 -18.81 -11.30
C ASN A 492 -35.27 -19.75 -10.07
N GLU A 493 -36.18 -19.50 -9.14
CA GLU A 493 -36.31 -20.27 -7.92
C GLU A 493 -36.54 -21.78 -8.15
N ALA A 494 -37.22 -22.14 -9.21
CA ALA A 494 -37.64 -23.53 -9.45
C ALA A 494 -36.45 -24.43 -9.86
N THR A 495 -35.38 -23.86 -10.43
CA THR A 495 -34.25 -24.67 -10.93
C THR A 495 -32.92 -23.95 -10.81
N LEU A 496 -32.25 -24.18 -9.70
CA LEU A 496 -30.85 -23.78 -9.59
C LEU A 496 -29.99 -24.58 -10.60
N PRO A 497 -29.18 -23.92 -11.44
CA PRO A 497 -28.48 -24.56 -12.56
C PRO A 497 -27.22 -25.34 -12.12
N ILE A 498 -27.28 -26.09 -11.03
CA ILE A 498 -26.15 -26.77 -10.39
C ILE A 498 -25.35 -27.60 -11.40
N LYS A 499 -26.05 -28.43 -12.21
CA LYS A 499 -25.40 -29.27 -13.21
C LYS A 499 -24.69 -28.47 -14.30
N LYS A 500 -25.24 -27.33 -14.71
CA LYS A 500 -24.60 -26.44 -15.70
C LYS A 500 -23.37 -25.77 -15.12
N LEU A 501 -23.44 -25.32 -13.86
CA LEU A 501 -22.32 -24.73 -13.14
C LEU A 501 -21.20 -25.74 -12.89
N GLN A 502 -21.52 -27.01 -12.56
CA GLN A 502 -20.52 -28.05 -12.31
C GLN A 502 -19.86 -28.60 -13.58
N ASN A 503 -20.63 -28.70 -14.67
CA ASN A 503 -20.17 -29.34 -15.91
C ASN A 503 -19.63 -28.33 -16.96
N GLY A 504 -19.84 -27.04 -16.75
CA GLY A 504 -19.25 -25.98 -17.57
C GLY A 504 -17.81 -25.70 -17.14
N HIS A 505 -16.90 -25.52 -18.10
CA HIS A 505 -15.59 -24.93 -17.81
C HIS A 505 -15.78 -23.44 -17.54
N ILE A 506 -16.29 -23.10 -16.35
CA ILE A 506 -16.55 -21.73 -15.91
C ILE A 506 -15.39 -21.29 -14.99
N ASP A 507 -14.68 -20.25 -15.40
CA ASP A 507 -13.57 -19.71 -14.63
C ASP A 507 -14.05 -18.71 -13.60
N LEU A 508 -15.04 -17.85 -13.95
CA LEU A 508 -15.63 -16.87 -13.06
C LEU A 508 -17.11 -16.63 -13.38
N VAL A 509 -17.91 -16.44 -12.35
CA VAL A 509 -19.32 -16.06 -12.47
C VAL A 509 -19.47 -14.55 -12.27
N PHE A 510 -20.05 -13.86 -13.25
CA PHE A 510 -20.56 -12.51 -13.07
C PHE A 510 -21.97 -12.61 -12.46
N ASN A 511 -22.11 -12.32 -11.18
CA ASN A 511 -23.36 -12.49 -10.44
C ASN A 511 -24.21 -11.23 -10.50
N LEU A 512 -25.20 -11.23 -11.39
CA LEU A 512 -26.20 -10.16 -11.55
C LEU A 512 -27.58 -10.58 -10.99
N CYS A 513 -27.62 -11.55 -10.06
CA CYS A 513 -28.87 -11.96 -9.45
C CYS A 513 -29.39 -10.90 -8.49
N GLU A 514 -30.60 -10.43 -8.71
CA GLU A 514 -31.32 -9.50 -7.87
C GLU A 514 -32.28 -10.24 -6.92
N THR A 515 -32.84 -9.50 -5.95
CA THR A 515 -33.79 -10.04 -5.00
C THR A 515 -35.06 -10.52 -5.70
N HIS A 516 -35.57 -11.67 -5.31
CA HIS A 516 -36.84 -12.19 -5.82
C HIS A 516 -37.96 -11.88 -4.82
N PRO A 517 -39.09 -11.29 -5.25
CA PRO A 517 -40.16 -10.87 -4.32
C PRO A 517 -40.68 -12.00 -3.42
N GLU A 518 -40.76 -13.22 -3.97
CA GLU A 518 -41.25 -14.40 -3.23
C GLU A 518 -40.14 -15.14 -2.44
N SER A 519 -38.86 -14.80 -2.68
CA SER A 519 -37.72 -15.43 -2.01
C SER A 519 -36.67 -14.40 -1.58
N PRO A 520 -36.85 -13.75 -0.45
CA PRO A 520 -35.90 -12.73 0.02
C PRO A 520 -34.46 -13.26 0.17
N LEU A 521 -34.28 -14.54 0.47
CA LEU A 521 -32.97 -15.18 0.60
C LEU A 521 -32.37 -15.65 -0.74
N PHE A 522 -32.97 -15.30 -1.87
CA PHE A 522 -32.50 -15.74 -3.18
C PHE A 522 -31.06 -15.30 -3.47
N ARG A 523 -30.74 -14.01 -3.27
CA ARG A 523 -29.39 -13.47 -3.47
C ARG A 523 -28.33 -14.16 -2.61
N PRO A 524 -28.45 -14.22 -1.27
CA PRO A 524 -27.51 -14.96 -0.44
C PRO A 524 -27.43 -16.45 -0.77
N ASN A 525 -28.54 -17.09 -1.17
CA ASN A 525 -28.54 -18.49 -1.56
C ASN A 525 -27.76 -18.75 -2.86
N VAL A 526 -27.84 -17.85 -3.83
CA VAL A 526 -27.01 -17.92 -5.05
C VAL A 526 -25.54 -17.78 -4.70
N ALA A 527 -25.17 -16.80 -3.89
CA ALA A 527 -23.79 -16.62 -3.45
C ALA A 527 -23.29 -17.86 -2.66
N ALA A 528 -24.11 -18.41 -1.74
CA ALA A 528 -23.77 -19.62 -0.97
C ALA A 528 -23.58 -20.85 -1.90
N LEU A 529 -24.41 -20.99 -2.92
CA LEU A 529 -24.25 -22.05 -3.93
C LEU A 529 -22.89 -21.93 -4.65
N LEU A 530 -22.52 -20.74 -5.09
CA LEU A 530 -21.22 -20.49 -5.75
C LEU A 530 -20.05 -20.78 -4.82
N GLU A 531 -20.17 -20.38 -3.55
CA GLU A 531 -19.18 -20.69 -2.51
C GLU A 531 -19.05 -22.20 -2.25
N MET A 532 -20.17 -22.91 -2.17
CA MET A 532 -20.19 -24.38 -2.00
C MET A 532 -19.58 -25.12 -3.20
N LEU A 533 -19.82 -24.63 -4.40
CA LEU A 533 -19.25 -25.17 -5.64
C LEU A 533 -17.81 -24.71 -5.87
N GLN A 534 -17.29 -23.82 -5.02
CA GLN A 534 -15.94 -23.22 -5.12
C GLN A 534 -15.71 -22.49 -6.45
N ILE A 535 -16.77 -21.90 -7.03
CA ILE A 535 -16.69 -21.14 -8.27
C ILE A 535 -16.44 -19.67 -7.91
N PRO A 536 -15.39 -19.03 -8.47
CA PRO A 536 -15.16 -17.60 -8.34
C PRO A 536 -16.36 -16.78 -8.86
N PHE A 537 -16.72 -15.69 -8.14
CA PHE A 537 -17.83 -14.83 -8.57
C PHE A 537 -17.64 -13.37 -8.14
N THR A 538 -18.32 -12.44 -8.84
CA THR A 538 -18.33 -11.02 -8.54
C THR A 538 -19.29 -10.68 -7.40
N GLY A 539 -18.95 -9.65 -6.62
CA GLY A 539 -19.78 -9.14 -5.53
C GLY A 539 -19.50 -9.82 -4.18
N SER A 540 -20.24 -9.42 -3.18
CA SER A 540 -20.09 -9.85 -1.79
C SER A 540 -20.51 -11.30 -1.58
N GLY A 541 -19.92 -11.94 -0.55
CA GLY A 541 -20.20 -13.32 -0.17
C GLY A 541 -21.59 -13.51 0.43
N SER A 542 -21.97 -14.79 0.61
CA SER A 542 -23.31 -15.16 1.14
C SER A 542 -23.59 -14.59 2.53
N SER A 543 -22.59 -14.58 3.41
CA SER A 543 -22.72 -14.03 4.77
C SER A 543 -22.98 -12.52 4.76
N THR A 544 -22.22 -11.76 4.00
CA THR A 544 -22.39 -10.31 3.85
C THR A 544 -23.75 -9.97 3.26
N THR A 545 -24.14 -10.69 2.21
CA THR A 545 -25.42 -10.46 1.53
C THR A 545 -26.61 -10.80 2.46
N ALA A 546 -26.53 -11.88 3.22
CA ALA A 546 -27.56 -12.24 4.18
C ALA A 546 -27.68 -11.24 5.34
N LEU A 547 -26.54 -10.77 5.88
CA LEU A 547 -26.51 -9.74 6.94
C LEU A 547 -27.10 -8.42 6.46
N ALA A 548 -26.72 -7.97 5.26
CA ALA A 548 -27.17 -6.69 4.73
C ALA A 548 -28.68 -6.68 4.42
N MET A 549 -29.27 -7.85 4.15
CA MET A 549 -30.72 -7.98 3.93
C MET A 549 -31.55 -7.92 5.21
N ASP A 550 -30.95 -8.14 6.38
CA ASP A 550 -31.63 -8.00 7.67
C ASP A 550 -31.38 -6.61 8.27
N LYS A 551 -32.28 -5.68 7.99
CA LYS A 551 -32.17 -4.28 8.44
C LYS A 551 -32.02 -4.17 9.98
N ILE A 552 -32.64 -5.06 10.76
CA ILE A 552 -32.53 -5.08 12.23
C ILE A 552 -31.08 -5.47 12.64
N THR A 553 -30.52 -6.50 12.02
CA THR A 553 -29.13 -6.90 12.26
C THR A 553 -28.15 -5.81 11.80
N VAL A 554 -28.43 -5.15 10.67
CA VAL A 554 -27.65 -3.97 10.21
C VAL A 554 -27.67 -2.88 11.28
N LYS A 555 -28.84 -2.50 11.81
CA LYS A 555 -28.97 -1.48 12.88
C LYS A 555 -28.19 -1.85 14.14
N LYS A 556 -28.28 -3.10 14.59
CA LYS A 556 -27.52 -3.59 15.76
C LYS A 556 -26.01 -3.45 15.55
N LEU A 557 -25.51 -3.73 14.34
CA LEU A 557 -24.10 -3.59 14.01
C LEU A 557 -23.69 -2.12 13.89
N LEU A 558 -24.54 -1.26 13.30
CA LEU A 558 -24.27 0.19 13.23
C LEU A 558 -24.19 0.79 14.65
N ASP A 559 -25.11 0.45 15.55
CA ASP A 559 -25.08 0.90 16.94
C ASP A 559 -23.84 0.40 17.68
N TYR A 560 -23.50 -0.89 17.51
CA TYR A 560 -22.29 -1.46 18.14
C TYR A 560 -21.01 -0.74 17.69
N HIS A 561 -20.96 -0.29 16.44
CA HIS A 561 -19.82 0.43 15.86
C HIS A 561 -19.95 1.96 15.99
N GLU A 562 -20.95 2.46 16.71
CA GLU A 562 -21.22 3.88 16.92
C GLU A 562 -21.36 4.67 15.59
N ILE A 563 -21.86 3.99 14.53
CA ILE A 563 -22.14 4.61 13.23
C ILE A 563 -23.55 5.22 13.28
N PRO A 564 -23.71 6.54 13.01
CA PRO A 564 -24.99 7.22 13.11
C PRO A 564 -26.07 6.58 12.21
N THR A 565 -27.16 6.18 12.81
CA THR A 565 -28.38 5.68 12.16
C THR A 565 -29.60 6.29 12.86
N PRO A 566 -30.78 6.42 12.22
CA PRO A 566 -31.99 6.86 12.92
C PRO A 566 -32.23 6.03 14.15
N LYS A 567 -32.72 6.61 15.26
CA LYS A 567 -33.15 5.84 16.40
C LYS A 567 -34.21 4.86 15.98
N TRP A 568 -34.16 3.63 16.49
CA TRP A 568 -34.94 2.54 15.99
C TRP A 568 -35.35 1.57 17.10
N ASP A 569 -36.41 0.82 16.81
CA ASP A 569 -36.86 -0.35 17.54
C ASP A 569 -37.51 -1.33 16.54
N TYR A 570 -37.94 -2.50 16.98
CA TYR A 570 -38.63 -3.45 16.12
C TYR A 570 -39.75 -4.16 16.84
N VAL A 571 -40.69 -4.67 16.07
CA VAL A 571 -41.89 -5.33 16.57
C VAL A 571 -41.98 -6.71 15.93
N ASP A 572 -41.96 -7.76 16.74
CA ASP A 572 -42.15 -9.16 16.33
C ASP A 572 -43.59 -9.62 16.48
N ASP A 573 -44.33 -9.06 17.48
CA ASP A 573 -45.73 -9.32 17.79
C ASP A 573 -46.51 -8.01 17.85
N VAL A 574 -47.80 -8.06 17.52
CA VAL A 574 -48.70 -6.88 17.54
C VAL A 574 -48.83 -6.24 18.93
N ASN A 575 -48.58 -7.02 19.96
CA ASN A 575 -48.67 -6.59 21.37
C ASN A 575 -47.34 -6.05 21.92
N ASP A 576 -46.28 -6.12 21.16
CA ASP A 576 -44.99 -5.58 21.60
C ASP A 576 -45.07 -4.07 21.86
N GLU A 577 -44.47 -3.63 22.95
CA GLU A 577 -44.33 -2.22 23.29
C GLU A 577 -43.06 -1.68 22.65
N ILE A 578 -43.20 -0.57 21.96
CA ILE A 578 -42.07 0.15 21.35
C ILE A 578 -41.43 1.05 22.42
N THR A 579 -40.12 1.13 22.42
CA THR A 579 -39.32 1.95 23.32
C THR A 579 -39.84 3.38 23.39
N GLU A 580 -40.03 3.93 24.55
CA GLU A 580 -40.50 5.32 24.81
C GLU A 580 -39.55 6.41 24.27
N ASN A 581 -38.36 6.02 23.79
CA ASN A 581 -37.32 6.93 23.34
C ASN A 581 -37.46 7.37 21.87
N LEU A 582 -38.46 6.88 21.13
CA LEU A 582 -38.67 7.24 19.73
C LEU A 582 -39.63 8.44 19.60
N THR A 583 -39.26 9.40 18.72
CA THR A 583 -39.99 10.63 18.49
C THR A 583 -40.74 10.61 17.15
N PHE A 584 -42.05 10.84 17.15
CA PHE A 584 -42.83 10.97 15.91
C PHE A 584 -42.40 12.19 15.07
N PRO A 585 -42.49 12.09 13.73
CA PRO A 585 -42.99 10.98 12.93
C PRO A 585 -42.00 9.81 12.86
N LEU A 586 -42.57 8.58 12.75
CA LEU A 586 -41.80 7.35 12.63
C LEU A 586 -42.04 6.73 11.24
N ILE A 587 -41.06 5.99 10.73
CA ILE A 587 -41.22 5.17 9.53
C ILE A 587 -41.19 3.68 9.90
N VAL A 588 -42.18 2.92 9.37
CA VAL A 588 -42.35 1.50 9.61
C VAL A 588 -42.12 0.73 8.30
N LYS A 589 -41.20 -0.21 8.34
CA LYS A 589 -40.79 -0.98 7.14
C LYS A 589 -40.53 -2.44 7.48
N PRO A 590 -40.67 -3.39 6.51
CA PRO A 590 -40.28 -4.77 6.75
C PRO A 590 -38.80 -4.88 7.04
N SER A 591 -38.41 -5.76 7.96
CA SER A 591 -37.00 -5.92 8.37
C SER A 591 -36.08 -6.45 7.24
N ASN A 592 -36.62 -7.14 6.26
CA ASN A 592 -35.86 -7.85 5.23
C ASN A 592 -36.47 -7.73 3.83
N ALA A 593 -36.93 -6.57 3.45
CA ALA A 593 -37.28 -6.22 2.09
C ALA A 593 -36.18 -5.35 1.47
N ASP A 594 -35.90 -5.57 0.19
CA ASP A 594 -34.91 -4.81 -0.59
C ASP A 594 -35.58 -3.62 -1.30
N ASP A 595 -34.83 -2.60 -1.55
CA ASP A 595 -35.30 -1.34 -2.15
C ASP A 595 -36.52 -0.76 -1.39
N TYR A 596 -37.50 -0.26 -2.11
CA TYR A 596 -38.75 0.32 -1.55
C TYR A 596 -39.86 -0.74 -1.32
N HIS A 597 -39.56 -2.03 -1.43
CA HIS A 597 -40.60 -3.07 -1.30
C HIS A 597 -41.15 -3.07 0.14
N GLY A 598 -42.44 -2.87 0.26
CA GLY A 598 -43.11 -2.73 1.56
C GLY A 598 -43.10 -1.32 2.16
N ILE A 599 -42.52 -0.34 1.47
CA ILE A 599 -42.59 1.07 1.82
C ILE A 599 -43.71 1.74 0.98
N SER A 600 -44.65 2.37 1.66
CA SER A 600 -45.78 3.09 1.04
C SER A 600 -45.92 4.47 1.70
N ALA A 601 -46.84 5.29 1.17
CA ALA A 601 -47.18 6.57 1.83
C ALA A 601 -47.66 6.40 3.28
N ALA A 602 -48.23 5.25 3.62
CA ALA A 602 -48.68 4.91 4.97
C ALA A 602 -47.55 4.43 5.90
N SER A 603 -46.35 4.20 5.37
CA SER A 603 -45.21 3.75 6.18
C SER A 603 -44.69 4.83 7.12
N VAL A 604 -44.89 6.13 6.82
CA VAL A 604 -44.58 7.23 7.74
C VAL A 604 -45.79 7.55 8.59
N VAL A 605 -45.67 7.41 9.88
CA VAL A 605 -46.76 7.52 10.86
C VAL A 605 -46.49 8.62 11.88
N SER A 606 -47.56 9.36 12.24
CA SER A 606 -47.45 10.48 13.18
C SER A 606 -48.21 10.24 14.50
N THR A 607 -48.85 9.11 14.66
CA THR A 607 -49.64 8.76 15.87
C THR A 607 -49.44 7.31 16.30
N PRO A 608 -49.60 6.99 17.57
CA PRO A 608 -49.54 5.61 18.07
C PRO A 608 -50.55 4.66 17.41
N GLN A 609 -51.73 5.16 17.06
CA GLN A 609 -52.77 4.35 16.37
C GLN A 609 -52.32 3.99 14.95
N ALA A 610 -51.75 4.96 14.21
CA ALA A 610 -51.23 4.72 12.86
C ALA A 610 -50.04 3.74 12.92
N LEU A 611 -49.15 3.88 13.92
CA LEU A 611 -48.03 3.00 14.16
C LEU A 611 -48.50 1.56 14.35
N ARG A 612 -49.44 1.29 15.28
CA ARG A 612 -49.99 -0.06 15.49
C ARG A 612 -50.62 -0.63 14.22
N LYS A 613 -51.36 0.19 13.46
CA LYS A 613 -51.95 -0.26 12.21
C LYS A 613 -50.89 -0.65 11.19
N GLN A 614 -49.83 0.15 11.04
CA GLN A 614 -48.79 -0.09 10.04
C GLN A 614 -47.91 -1.31 10.43
N THR A 615 -47.56 -1.45 11.72
CA THR A 615 -46.83 -2.65 12.20
C THR A 615 -47.65 -3.92 11.97
N GLN A 616 -48.97 -3.86 12.20
CA GLN A 616 -49.87 -5.00 11.91
C GLN A 616 -49.86 -5.38 10.43
N VAL A 617 -49.87 -4.41 9.52
CA VAL A 617 -49.76 -4.65 8.07
C VAL A 617 -48.46 -5.40 7.74
N ILE A 618 -47.34 -4.92 8.28
CA ILE A 618 -46.04 -5.54 8.01
C ILE A 618 -46.01 -6.99 8.55
N LEU A 619 -46.46 -7.21 9.77
CA LEU A 619 -46.48 -8.54 10.38
C LEU A 619 -47.38 -9.52 9.64
N GLN A 620 -48.54 -9.07 9.15
CA GLN A 620 -49.52 -9.94 8.46
C GLN A 620 -49.19 -10.19 7.02
N ASP A 621 -48.86 -9.14 6.25
CA ASP A 621 -48.67 -9.23 4.81
C ASP A 621 -47.27 -9.75 4.46
N PHE A 622 -46.23 -9.30 5.18
CA PHE A 622 -44.85 -9.70 4.93
C PHE A 622 -44.38 -10.87 5.80
N LYS A 623 -45.11 -11.18 6.88
CA LYS A 623 -44.78 -12.24 7.86
C LYS A 623 -43.36 -12.12 8.41
N ARG A 624 -42.96 -10.89 8.71
CA ARG A 624 -41.65 -10.49 9.16
C ARG A 624 -41.73 -9.45 10.27
N PRO A 625 -40.68 -9.31 11.11
CA PRO A 625 -40.62 -8.22 12.06
C PRO A 625 -40.75 -6.87 11.36
N ALA A 626 -41.39 -5.93 12.02
CA ALA A 626 -41.50 -4.55 11.55
C ALA A 626 -40.40 -3.71 12.20
N LEU A 627 -39.48 -3.16 11.38
CA LEU A 627 -38.52 -2.16 11.83
C LEU A 627 -39.24 -0.81 11.95
N VAL A 628 -39.06 -0.14 13.08
CA VAL A 628 -39.62 1.18 13.38
C VAL A 628 -38.47 2.14 13.61
N GLU A 629 -38.39 3.23 12.84
CA GLU A 629 -37.32 4.20 12.94
C GLU A 629 -37.86 5.63 13.05
N GLU A 630 -37.12 6.52 13.71
CA GLU A 630 -37.41 7.97 13.60
C GLU A 630 -37.29 8.39 12.12
N TYR A 631 -38.31 9.06 11.61
CA TYR A 631 -38.27 9.58 10.27
C TYR A 631 -37.35 10.80 10.18
N ILE A 632 -36.27 10.69 9.46
CA ILE A 632 -35.34 11.80 9.24
C ILE A 632 -35.83 12.64 8.06
N GLU A 633 -36.24 13.86 8.32
CA GLU A 633 -36.61 14.78 7.25
C GLU A 633 -35.39 15.44 6.64
N GLY A 634 -35.11 15.15 5.38
CA GLY A 634 -33.95 15.66 4.68
C GLY A 634 -33.75 14.99 3.33
N ASP A 635 -32.57 15.20 2.75
CA ASP A 635 -32.21 14.65 1.45
C ASP A 635 -31.55 13.29 1.59
N GLU A 636 -31.69 12.49 0.56
CA GLU A 636 -31.13 11.13 0.50
C GLU A 636 -29.90 11.12 -0.39
N LEU A 637 -28.84 10.50 0.07
CA LEU A 637 -27.56 10.40 -0.60
C LEU A 637 -27.19 8.95 -0.84
N ASP A 638 -26.91 8.64 -2.11
CA ASP A 638 -26.41 7.35 -2.54
C ASP A 638 -24.88 7.41 -2.62
N VAL A 639 -24.22 6.60 -1.80
CA VAL A 639 -22.77 6.52 -1.71
C VAL A 639 -22.33 5.18 -2.29
N CYS A 640 -21.73 5.23 -3.47
CA CYS A 640 -21.27 4.05 -4.20
C CYS A 640 -19.79 3.81 -3.90
N ILE A 641 -19.45 2.58 -3.50
CA ILE A 641 -18.10 2.15 -3.12
C ILE A 641 -17.66 1.04 -4.06
N PHE A 642 -16.41 1.10 -4.49
CA PHE A 642 -15.87 0.25 -5.52
C PHE A 642 -14.47 -0.24 -5.16
N GLY A 643 -14.19 -1.54 -5.27
CA GLY A 643 -12.88 -2.12 -5.03
C GLY A 643 -12.79 -3.04 -3.81
N ASN A 644 -11.60 -3.60 -3.57
CA ASN A 644 -11.30 -4.51 -2.48
C ASN A 644 -10.09 -4.07 -1.67
N GLY A 645 -10.05 -4.44 -0.40
CA GLY A 645 -8.89 -4.23 0.47
C GLY A 645 -8.50 -2.76 0.55
N ASP A 646 -7.26 -2.44 0.21
CA ASP A 646 -6.74 -1.06 0.21
C ASP A 646 -7.12 -0.27 -1.04
N ASP A 647 -7.62 -0.94 -2.06
CA ASP A 647 -8.00 -0.38 -3.35
C ASP A 647 -9.48 -0.01 -3.42
N VAL A 648 -10.06 0.44 -2.31
CA VAL A 648 -11.46 0.87 -2.24
C VAL A 648 -11.58 2.35 -2.59
N GLU A 649 -12.44 2.67 -3.56
CA GLU A 649 -12.76 4.02 -4.00
C GLU A 649 -14.21 4.36 -3.66
N VAL A 650 -14.46 5.57 -3.15
CA VAL A 650 -15.81 6.13 -3.03
C VAL A 650 -16.06 6.99 -4.26
N PHE A 651 -17.09 6.64 -5.03
CA PHE A 651 -17.48 7.42 -6.19
C PHE A 651 -18.14 8.74 -5.80
N PRO A 652 -18.23 9.72 -6.73
CA PRO A 652 -18.94 10.96 -6.48
C PRO A 652 -20.37 10.68 -6.01
N ILE A 653 -20.74 11.26 -4.86
CA ILE A 653 -22.03 11.05 -4.22
C ILE A 653 -23.15 11.58 -5.09
N ILE A 654 -24.25 10.85 -5.17
CA ILE A 654 -25.51 11.31 -5.80
C ILE A 654 -26.48 11.71 -4.70
N ARG A 655 -27.25 12.80 -4.92
CA ARG A 655 -28.19 13.34 -3.94
C ARG A 655 -29.57 13.47 -4.53
N SER A 656 -30.56 12.88 -3.89
CA SER A 656 -31.98 13.04 -4.17
C SER A 656 -32.56 14.12 -3.28
N VAL A 657 -33.03 15.23 -3.91
CA VAL A 657 -33.55 16.42 -3.25
C VAL A 657 -35.06 16.47 -3.43
N PHE A 658 -35.77 16.48 -2.33
CA PHE A 658 -37.24 16.40 -2.31
C PHE A 658 -37.94 17.76 -2.21
N ASP A 659 -37.23 18.89 -2.37
CA ASP A 659 -37.71 20.27 -2.16
C ASP A 659 -38.88 20.67 -3.05
N ARG A 660 -39.16 19.95 -4.15
CA ARG A 660 -40.23 20.19 -5.09
C ARG A 660 -41.42 19.22 -5.00
N MET A 661 -41.35 18.28 -4.05
CA MET A 661 -42.45 17.36 -3.84
C MET A 661 -43.67 18.10 -3.26
N PRO A 662 -44.90 17.72 -3.67
CA PRO A 662 -46.10 18.27 -3.06
C PRO A 662 -46.16 17.99 -1.56
N LYS A 663 -46.65 18.91 -0.77
CA LYS A 663 -46.65 18.90 0.72
C LYS A 663 -47.39 17.71 1.34
N GLU A 664 -48.28 17.12 0.60
CA GLU A 664 -49.08 15.96 0.98
C GLU A 664 -48.28 14.63 0.92
N TYR A 665 -47.07 14.63 0.32
CA TYR A 665 -46.21 13.47 0.22
C TYR A 665 -45.04 13.56 1.20
N TRP A 666 -44.74 12.43 1.83
CA TRP A 666 -43.51 12.29 2.59
C TRP A 666 -42.29 12.25 1.66
N HIS A 667 -41.19 12.80 2.10
CA HIS A 667 -39.94 12.86 1.34
C HIS A 667 -39.24 11.48 1.37
N ILE A 668 -39.81 10.48 0.74
CA ILE A 668 -39.30 9.09 0.65
C ILE A 668 -39.54 8.52 -0.74
N TYR A 669 -38.67 7.63 -1.16
CA TYR A 669 -39.01 6.71 -2.23
C TYR A 669 -39.95 5.63 -1.69
N SER A 670 -40.99 5.30 -2.45
CA SER A 670 -41.99 4.30 -2.04
C SER A 670 -42.54 3.54 -3.26
N THR A 671 -43.08 2.37 -3.00
CA THR A 671 -43.71 1.53 -4.05
C THR A 671 -44.83 2.28 -4.78
N ASP A 672 -45.56 3.11 -4.04
CA ASP A 672 -46.63 3.93 -4.64
C ASP A 672 -46.08 4.97 -5.60
N LEU A 673 -44.95 5.60 -5.25
CA LEU A 673 -44.31 6.62 -6.05
C LEU A 673 -43.74 6.06 -7.38
N MET A 674 -43.30 4.80 -7.35
CA MET A 674 -42.73 4.12 -8.53
C MET A 674 -43.78 3.63 -9.52
N ARG A 675 -45.10 3.69 -9.19
CA ARG A 675 -46.15 3.38 -10.14
C ARG A 675 -46.24 4.39 -11.28
N LYS A 676 -46.48 3.92 -12.49
CA LYS A 676 -46.57 4.76 -13.72
C LYS A 676 -47.51 5.98 -13.54
N GLU A 677 -48.56 5.81 -12.74
CA GLU A 677 -49.59 6.82 -12.47
C GLU A 677 -49.02 8.04 -11.74
N ASN A 678 -47.95 7.88 -10.95
CA ASN A 678 -47.29 8.91 -10.16
C ASN A 678 -46.01 9.44 -10.80
N GLY A 679 -45.78 9.20 -12.08
CA GLY A 679 -44.54 9.60 -12.77
C GLY A 679 -44.23 11.09 -12.73
N ASP A 680 -45.24 11.96 -12.62
CA ASP A 680 -45.00 13.42 -12.49
C ASP A 680 -44.56 13.81 -11.10
N ILE A 681 -44.96 13.08 -10.05
CA ILE A 681 -44.50 13.29 -8.68
C ILE A 681 -43.04 12.80 -8.58
N LEU A 682 -42.76 11.64 -9.16
CA LEU A 682 -41.37 11.12 -9.20
C LEU A 682 -40.42 12.10 -9.90
N LYS A 683 -40.84 12.77 -10.98
CA LYS A 683 -40.07 13.82 -11.67
C LYS A 683 -39.86 15.09 -10.81
N SER A 684 -40.64 15.29 -9.75
CA SER A 684 -40.44 16.41 -8.83
C SER A 684 -39.23 16.20 -7.91
N ILE A 685 -38.76 14.94 -7.75
CA ILE A 685 -37.49 14.64 -7.05
C ILE A 685 -36.35 15.05 -7.97
N ARG A 686 -35.51 15.96 -7.49
CA ARG A 686 -34.38 16.45 -8.25
C ARG A 686 -33.12 15.69 -7.86
N VAL A 687 -32.50 15.03 -8.82
CA VAL A 687 -31.27 14.28 -8.61
C VAL A 687 -30.08 15.16 -8.96
N GLU A 688 -29.21 15.40 -7.98
CA GLU A 688 -27.94 16.11 -8.15
C GLU A 688 -26.78 15.12 -8.37
N GLN A 689 -26.07 15.31 -9.46
CA GLN A 689 -24.99 14.44 -9.94
C GLN A 689 -23.79 15.30 -10.40
N PRO A 690 -22.70 15.46 -9.61
CA PRO A 690 -22.54 15.04 -8.22
C PRO A 690 -23.35 15.88 -7.23
N ALA A 691 -23.50 15.38 -6.01
CA ALA A 691 -24.18 16.05 -4.90
C ALA A 691 -23.53 17.42 -4.57
N LYS A 692 -24.37 18.46 -4.43
CA LYS A 692 -23.92 19.79 -4.01
C LYS A 692 -23.94 19.89 -2.50
N ILE A 693 -22.96 19.31 -1.84
CA ILE A 693 -22.77 19.31 -0.38
C ILE A 693 -21.42 19.95 0.00
N SER A 694 -21.27 20.35 1.26
CA SER A 694 -20.02 20.92 1.73
C SER A 694 -18.88 19.89 1.70
N PRO A 695 -17.63 20.30 1.44
CA PRO A 695 -16.49 19.37 1.47
C PRO A 695 -16.38 18.58 2.79
N LYS A 696 -16.66 19.23 3.93
CA LYS A 696 -16.67 18.58 5.25
C LYS A 696 -17.71 17.46 5.35
N LEU A 697 -18.92 17.71 4.85
CA LEU A 697 -19.99 16.70 4.85
C LEU A 697 -19.65 15.56 3.89
N ASN A 698 -19.11 15.89 2.71
CA ASN A 698 -18.67 14.87 1.73
C ASN A 698 -17.63 13.95 2.34
N THR A 699 -16.61 14.48 3.02
CA THR A 699 -15.59 13.67 3.69
C THR A 699 -16.21 12.77 4.76
N LEU A 700 -17.04 13.35 5.65
CA LEU A 700 -17.69 12.59 6.74
C LEU A 700 -18.53 11.41 6.19
N ILE A 701 -19.34 11.67 5.17
CA ILE A 701 -20.20 10.63 4.55
C ILE A 701 -19.35 9.56 3.87
N SER A 702 -18.29 9.95 3.15
CA SER A 702 -17.39 8.98 2.50
C SER A 702 -16.68 8.09 3.53
N GLU A 703 -16.27 8.66 4.64
CA GLU A 703 -15.65 7.92 5.75
C GLU A 703 -16.61 6.94 6.41
N MET A 704 -17.83 7.40 6.72
CA MET A 704 -18.88 6.52 7.25
C MET A 704 -19.16 5.35 6.31
N ALA A 705 -19.26 5.62 5.02
CA ALA A 705 -19.54 4.60 4.02
C ALA A 705 -18.40 3.58 3.91
N LEU A 706 -17.14 4.01 3.98
CA LEU A 706 -15.99 3.11 4.02
C LEU A 706 -15.97 2.25 5.28
N ASP A 707 -16.31 2.80 6.44
CA ASP A 707 -16.39 2.06 7.70
C ASP A 707 -17.45 0.94 7.62
N ILE A 708 -18.61 1.25 7.02
CA ILE A 708 -19.68 0.27 6.78
C ILE A 708 -19.22 -0.82 5.81
N TYR A 709 -18.64 -0.44 4.68
CA TYR A 709 -18.15 -1.36 3.67
C TYR A 709 -17.19 -2.41 4.27
N GLN A 710 -16.32 -1.97 5.17
CA GLN A 710 -15.36 -2.82 5.86
C GLN A 710 -16.00 -3.65 6.97
N THR A 711 -16.88 -3.04 7.79
CA THR A 711 -17.56 -3.71 8.89
C THR A 711 -18.38 -4.92 8.42
N PHE A 712 -19.01 -4.80 7.25
CA PHE A 712 -19.82 -5.86 6.65
C PHE A 712 -19.05 -6.79 5.72
N ASP A 713 -17.71 -6.68 5.59
CA ASP A 713 -16.88 -7.47 4.64
C ASP A 713 -17.43 -7.42 3.21
N CYS A 714 -17.84 -6.23 2.76
CA CYS A 714 -18.28 -6.02 1.38
C CYS A 714 -17.13 -6.23 0.41
N ARG A 715 -17.45 -6.71 -0.80
CA ARG A 715 -16.46 -7.05 -1.82
C ARG A 715 -16.88 -6.51 -3.17
N ASP A 716 -15.86 -6.10 -3.93
CA ASP A 716 -15.92 -5.61 -5.29
C ASP A 716 -16.70 -4.29 -5.43
N TYR A 717 -17.96 -4.21 -4.95
CA TYR A 717 -18.77 -3.00 -5.00
C TYR A 717 -19.94 -3.06 -4.02
N ALA A 718 -20.40 -1.90 -3.56
CA ALA A 718 -21.61 -1.74 -2.74
C ALA A 718 -22.19 -0.33 -2.84
N LYS A 719 -23.45 -0.16 -2.47
CA LYS A 719 -24.14 1.11 -2.33
C LYS A 719 -24.62 1.28 -0.88
N ILE A 720 -24.45 2.46 -0.32
CA ILE A 720 -24.92 2.81 1.02
C ILE A 720 -25.84 4.02 0.89
N GLU A 721 -27.03 3.92 1.48
CA GLU A 721 -28.01 4.98 1.52
C GLU A 721 -27.89 5.75 2.84
N ILE A 722 -27.71 7.06 2.73
CA ILE A 722 -27.53 7.94 3.87
C ILE A 722 -28.52 9.09 3.75
N ARG A 723 -29.22 9.40 4.83
CA ARG A 723 -30.08 10.56 4.90
C ARG A 723 -29.43 11.66 5.72
N VAL A 724 -29.48 12.90 5.22
CA VAL A 724 -28.92 14.07 5.89
C VAL A 724 -30.04 14.96 6.36
N ASP A 725 -30.12 15.23 7.65
CA ASP A 725 -31.14 16.11 8.24
C ASP A 725 -30.91 17.60 7.88
N LYS A 726 -31.84 18.45 8.28
CA LYS A 726 -31.77 19.91 8.03
C LYS A 726 -30.59 20.60 8.76
N GLN A 727 -30.01 19.96 9.75
CA GLN A 727 -28.85 20.41 10.51
C GLN A 727 -27.53 19.97 9.89
N GLY A 728 -27.58 19.07 8.90
CA GLY A 728 -26.41 18.52 8.21
C GLY A 728 -25.83 17.26 8.87
N ASN A 729 -26.60 16.58 9.74
CA ASN A 729 -26.19 15.33 10.36
C ASN A 729 -26.54 14.15 9.44
N PRO A 730 -25.60 13.27 9.11
CA PRO A 730 -25.84 12.09 8.28
C PRO A 730 -26.30 10.91 9.13
N PHE A 731 -27.26 10.12 8.61
CA PHE A 731 -27.80 8.89 9.21
C PHE A 731 -27.87 7.79 8.16
N VAL A 732 -27.27 6.65 8.46
CA VAL A 732 -27.27 5.46 7.58
C VAL A 732 -28.66 4.81 7.58
N LEU A 733 -29.23 4.64 6.41
CA LEU A 733 -30.51 3.97 6.23
C LEU A 733 -30.34 2.50 5.88
N GLU A 734 -29.51 2.22 4.87
CA GLU A 734 -29.39 0.89 4.28
C GLU A 734 -28.01 0.65 3.65
N LEU A 735 -27.60 -0.63 3.62
CA LEU A 735 -26.44 -1.15 2.89
C LEU A 735 -26.93 -2.13 1.82
N ASN A 736 -26.59 -1.88 0.56
CA ASN A 736 -26.77 -2.83 -0.52
C ASN A 736 -25.41 -3.33 -1.01
N PRO A 737 -24.99 -4.57 -0.68
CA PRO A 737 -23.69 -5.12 -1.03
C PRO A 737 -23.60 -5.65 -2.48
N ASN A 738 -24.69 -5.56 -3.26
CA ASN A 738 -24.77 -5.96 -4.65
C ASN A 738 -25.80 -5.10 -5.38
N PRO A 739 -25.57 -3.76 -5.50
CA PRO A 739 -26.50 -2.85 -6.13
C PRO A 739 -26.69 -3.17 -7.61
N GLY A 740 -27.83 -2.73 -8.17
CA GLY A 740 -28.13 -2.86 -9.59
C GLY A 740 -27.07 -2.21 -10.47
N LEU A 741 -26.83 -2.84 -11.61
CA LEU A 741 -25.83 -2.40 -12.59
C LEU A 741 -26.46 -2.03 -13.94
N ASP A 742 -27.77 -1.77 -14.01
CA ASP A 742 -28.38 -1.24 -15.23
C ASP A 742 -27.85 0.19 -15.51
N PRO A 743 -27.72 0.62 -16.78
CA PRO A 743 -27.08 1.90 -17.11
C PRO A 743 -27.67 3.14 -16.42
N ASP A 744 -28.96 3.08 -16.05
CA ASP A 744 -29.68 4.16 -15.39
C ASP A 744 -29.69 4.05 -13.85
N ASP A 745 -29.10 3.00 -13.29
CA ASP A 745 -28.97 2.82 -11.84
C ASP A 745 -27.95 3.79 -11.23
N PHE A 746 -28.10 4.09 -9.95
CA PHE A 746 -27.23 5.05 -9.26
C PHE A 746 -25.75 4.61 -9.23
N PHE A 747 -25.47 3.30 -9.19
CA PHE A 747 -24.10 2.81 -9.18
C PHE A 747 -23.35 3.10 -10.49
N PRO A 748 -23.86 2.70 -11.69
CA PRO A 748 -23.25 3.10 -12.95
C PRO A 748 -23.23 4.63 -13.19
N LEU A 749 -24.25 5.35 -12.73
CA LEU A 749 -24.26 6.82 -12.83
C LEU A 749 -23.12 7.44 -12.02
N ALA A 750 -22.89 6.98 -10.78
CA ALA A 750 -21.79 7.45 -9.94
C ALA A 750 -20.42 7.07 -10.54
N ALA A 751 -20.29 5.88 -11.10
CA ALA A 751 -19.09 5.43 -11.81
C ALA A 751 -18.78 6.32 -13.03
N LYS A 752 -19.80 6.71 -13.79
CA LYS A 752 -19.67 7.65 -14.91
C LYS A 752 -19.13 9.01 -14.46
N LEU A 753 -19.62 9.53 -13.34
CA LEU A 753 -19.11 10.77 -12.75
C LEU A 753 -17.65 10.61 -12.28
N ALA A 754 -17.24 9.43 -11.87
CA ALA A 754 -15.86 9.09 -11.54
C ALA A 754 -15.00 8.89 -12.81
N GLY A 755 -15.60 8.91 -14.02
CA GLY A 755 -14.93 8.84 -15.32
C GLY A 755 -14.79 7.43 -15.89
N TYR A 756 -15.57 6.45 -15.42
CA TYR A 756 -15.70 5.14 -16.05
C TYR A 756 -16.73 5.20 -17.17
N SER A 757 -16.46 4.59 -18.32
CA SER A 757 -17.52 4.21 -19.22
C SER A 757 -18.31 3.06 -18.61
N TYR A 758 -19.48 2.75 -19.16
CA TYR A 758 -20.27 1.61 -18.66
C TYR A 758 -19.52 0.29 -18.89
N GLU A 759 -18.88 0.17 -20.04
CA GLU A 759 -18.03 -0.96 -20.41
C GLU A 759 -16.84 -1.12 -19.46
N ASP A 760 -16.12 -0.02 -19.20
CA ASP A 760 -14.97 -0.02 -18.26
C ASP A 760 -15.41 -0.43 -16.84
N LEU A 761 -16.59 0.02 -16.40
CA LEU A 761 -17.13 -0.34 -15.09
C LEU A 761 -17.34 -1.86 -14.97
N LEU A 762 -18.09 -2.44 -15.90
CA LEU A 762 -18.43 -3.87 -15.85
C LEU A 762 -17.18 -4.74 -16.01
N GLU A 763 -16.27 -4.37 -16.93
CA GLU A 763 -14.99 -5.05 -17.08
C GLU A 763 -14.15 -4.95 -15.80
N THR A 764 -14.10 -3.78 -15.16
CA THR A 764 -13.32 -3.59 -13.93
C THR A 764 -13.90 -4.38 -12.76
N ILE A 765 -15.25 -4.46 -12.61
CA ILE A 765 -15.89 -5.35 -11.59
C ILE A 765 -15.41 -6.79 -11.77
N PHE A 766 -15.43 -7.28 -13.01
CA PHE A 766 -14.95 -8.62 -13.33
C PHE A 766 -13.47 -8.81 -12.94
N LEU A 767 -12.62 -7.86 -13.30
CA LEU A 767 -11.17 -7.93 -13.10
C LEU A 767 -10.77 -7.88 -11.62
N ILE A 768 -11.40 -7.01 -10.81
CA ILE A 768 -11.12 -6.95 -9.36
C ILE A 768 -11.60 -8.21 -8.64
N ALA A 769 -12.68 -8.83 -9.11
CA ALA A 769 -13.12 -10.12 -8.60
C ALA A 769 -12.13 -11.23 -8.98
N ALA A 770 -11.68 -11.28 -10.24
CA ALA A 770 -10.66 -12.22 -10.69
C ALA A 770 -9.35 -12.09 -9.87
N GLU A 771 -8.87 -10.87 -9.64
CA GLU A 771 -7.69 -10.59 -8.81
C GLU A 771 -7.86 -11.09 -7.37
N ARG A 772 -9.01 -10.86 -6.76
CA ARG A 772 -9.35 -11.35 -5.41
C ARG A 772 -9.22 -12.87 -5.29
N TYR A 773 -9.60 -13.61 -6.34
CA TYR A 773 -9.50 -15.08 -6.35
C TYR A 773 -8.11 -15.58 -6.74
N GLN A 774 -7.37 -14.89 -7.62
CA GLN A 774 -5.99 -15.24 -7.97
C GLN A 774 -5.08 -15.27 -6.75
N ALA A 775 -5.28 -14.37 -5.79
CA ALA A 775 -4.56 -14.37 -4.52
C ALA A 775 -4.83 -15.63 -3.66
N ARG A 776 -5.87 -16.42 -3.97
CA ARG A 776 -6.28 -17.65 -3.26
C ARG A 776 -6.11 -18.94 -4.05
N ILE A 777 -5.82 -18.88 -5.35
CA ILE A 777 -5.65 -20.07 -6.18
C ILE A 777 -4.28 -20.70 -5.85
N PRO A 778 -4.20 -21.97 -5.42
CA PRO A 778 -2.92 -22.66 -5.27
C PRO A 778 -2.21 -22.73 -6.62
N ALA A 779 -0.90 -22.53 -6.63
CA ALA A 779 -0.05 -22.54 -7.83
C ALA A 779 -0.15 -23.85 -8.69
N THR A 780 -0.82 -24.87 -8.21
CA THR A 780 -1.07 -26.15 -8.91
C THR A 780 -2.10 -26.06 -10.04
N LEU A 781 -2.82 -24.96 -10.20
CA LEU A 781 -3.78 -24.75 -11.30
C LEU A 781 -3.24 -23.77 -12.37
N LEU A 782 -1.99 -23.32 -12.23
CA LEU A 782 -1.30 -22.44 -13.19
C LEU A 782 -0.26 -23.15 -14.05
N THR A 783 -0.30 -24.50 -14.09
CA THR A 783 0.55 -25.31 -15.01
C THR A 783 -0.23 -25.77 -16.22
#